data_aed4e9938dddbb2deeac11f11be1b1b0
#
_entry.id   aed4e9938dddbb2deeac11f11be1b1b0
#
_cell.length_a   1.000
_cell.length_b   1.000
_cell.length_c   1.000
_cell.angle_alpha   90.00
_cell.angle_beta   90.00
_cell.angle_gamma   90.00
#
_symmetry.space_group_name_H-M   'P 1'
#
loop_
_entity.id
_entity.type
_entity.pdbx_description
1 polymer ?
#
loop_
_entity_poly.entity_id
_entity_poly.type
_entity_poly.pdbx_seq_one_letter_code
_entity_poly.pdbx_strand_id
1 'polypeptide(L)'
;MIKQCSIHGLLTSMLLIVFSLMSNDVIAQKAIRGTVLDEANEPIIGASVLVKGTTNGSITGVDGTFNVKANPSDVLVISYVGYATVEQQVGNQTQLVIHLREDSKVLNDVVVIGYGSTTKKELTGSVTSMKKDDLNPGTFTNAMGMLQGKVAGLQIINPNGADPTAKYEVLLRGTNTLSAGQGPLIIIDGVAGADIRNINFQEVESIDVLKDGSAAAIYGTRGTNGVIIVTTKRARSGKTEVSYDGQLTVGAVSRRAKPLSASEYKSVIKEYRPELESYIFDSDTDWFKEITQTPFSHKHNLSISGGSEKFSHHTSFNYEKSDGLQKHNSSEKLMARTNIRQSLLDKWVDLDYNLNIIHRKYSPSSTSAFMQAFTHNPTEPVYDDSDPDAGGYSRIKAMEYYNPVAIINERNMESKNDNYGANIRATLNILPIKGLKWENFVSYDKEQYETREYYTHYYPSLIGTNGQAYIENYQENDTQYESTLNYSNIFGKHSIQALLGYTYQYTYSTSASMTNSGFDFDDNQTHNIGTGTNLTEGKASMSSNKEDNTYIGFFGRFMYNYDDKYLLSASLRRDGSSRFGDNNKWGWFPAVSVGWRINKEKFLSNVKWIDDLKLRAGYGVTGNQDFSNYKSLMMMTTAGKFYYNGQWINTYQPASNANPDLKWEKKAEFNVGVDMTMFDNRLSFTFDYYKRTTSNLLYDYIVPTPPYVYNTLFTNVGKVTNERVELTISGTPFNTRDFTWNTSLTVSHNKNK
;
A
#
# COMPACT_ATOMS: atom_id res chain seq x y z
N MET A 1 35.46 9.34 20.63
CA MET A 1 35.67 7.89 20.44
C MET A 1 34.45 7.15 21.01
N ILE A 2 33.40 7.01 20.18
CA ILE A 2 32.24 6.16 20.50
C ILE A 2 32.24 5.08 19.46
N LYS A 3 32.47 3.84 19.90
CA LYS A 3 32.53 2.65 19.04
C LYS A 3 31.21 2.41 18.33
N GLN A 4 31.27 2.26 17.04
CA GLN A 4 30.21 1.64 16.23
C GLN A 4 29.87 0.27 16.84
N CYS A 5 28.68 0.16 17.43
CA CYS A 5 28.12 -1.13 17.79
C CYS A 5 27.63 -1.79 16.50
N SER A 6 28.36 -2.79 16.04
CA SER A 6 28.07 -3.52 14.81
C SER A 6 26.76 -4.28 14.96
N ILE A 7 25.92 -4.15 13.96
CA ILE A 7 24.61 -4.84 13.77
C ILE A 7 24.75 -6.36 13.93
N HIS A 8 25.94 -6.91 13.73
CA HIS A 8 26.27 -8.34 13.92
C HIS A 8 26.12 -8.82 15.38
N GLY A 9 26.28 -7.95 16.39
CA GLY A 9 26.13 -8.32 17.78
C GLY A 9 24.67 -8.53 18.23
N LEU A 10 23.74 -7.81 17.63
CA LEU A 10 22.30 -7.94 17.96
C LEU A 10 21.68 -9.21 17.34
N LEU A 11 22.09 -9.59 16.14
CA LEU A 11 21.60 -10.80 15.45
C LEU A 11 22.06 -12.08 16.16
N THR A 12 23.29 -12.13 16.69
CA THR A 12 23.80 -13.30 17.41
C THR A 12 23.15 -13.48 18.79
N SER A 13 22.80 -12.39 19.49
CA SER A 13 22.11 -12.48 20.78
C SER A 13 20.66 -12.95 20.64
N MET A 14 19.99 -12.59 19.54
CA MET A 14 18.61 -12.98 19.29
C MET A 14 18.50 -14.46 18.87
N LEU A 15 19.51 -15.01 18.19
CA LEU A 15 19.56 -16.43 17.81
C LEU A 15 19.75 -17.37 19.01
N LEU A 16 20.47 -16.94 20.04
CA LEU A 16 20.76 -17.78 21.23
C LEU A 16 19.56 -17.92 22.18
N ILE A 17 18.62 -16.98 22.20
CA ILE A 17 17.42 -17.03 23.03
C ILE A 17 16.38 -18.03 22.48
N VAL A 18 16.37 -18.25 21.17
CA VAL A 18 15.42 -19.18 20.52
C VAL A 18 15.76 -20.66 20.75
N PHE A 19 17.00 -20.99 21.09
CA PHE A 19 17.46 -22.39 21.20
C PHE A 19 17.22 -23.06 22.56
N SER A 20 16.77 -22.32 23.59
CA SER A 20 16.73 -22.86 24.98
C SER A 20 15.36 -23.38 25.45
N LEU A 21 14.35 -23.53 24.59
CA LEU A 21 12.97 -23.87 25.02
C LEU A 21 12.41 -25.19 24.43
N MET A 22 13.22 -26.22 24.20
CA MET A 22 12.70 -27.53 23.76
C MET A 22 12.99 -28.64 24.79
N SER A 23 11.98 -28.99 25.55
CA SER A 23 11.89 -30.27 26.25
C SER A 23 10.50 -30.92 26.02
N ASN A 24 10.45 -32.14 25.52
CA ASN A 24 9.23 -32.88 25.21
C ASN A 24 9.10 -34.14 26.05
N ASP A 25 7.90 -34.36 26.60
CA ASP A 25 7.49 -35.62 27.23
C ASP A 25 6.84 -36.56 26.21
N VAL A 26 7.21 -37.82 26.18
CA VAL A 26 6.72 -38.85 25.24
C VAL A 26 5.75 -39.78 25.94
N ILE A 27 4.49 -39.81 25.50
CA ILE A 27 3.45 -40.81 25.87
C ILE A 27 3.23 -41.77 24.70
N ALA A 28 3.18 -43.09 24.93
CA ALA A 28 3.02 -44.11 23.92
C ALA A 28 1.57 -44.12 23.34
N GLN A 29 1.43 -43.85 22.06
CA GLN A 29 0.15 -43.78 21.32
C GLN A 29 -0.07 -45.06 20.45
N LYS A 30 -1.34 -45.40 20.17
CA LYS A 30 -1.74 -46.53 19.32
C LYS A 30 -1.82 -46.11 17.85
N ALA A 31 -1.38 -46.96 16.92
CA ALA A 31 -1.49 -46.67 15.47
C ALA A 31 -2.94 -46.90 14.99
N ILE A 32 -3.54 -45.80 14.47
CA ILE A 32 -4.89 -45.79 13.88
C ILE A 32 -4.73 -45.71 12.36
N ARG A 33 -5.35 -46.59 11.63
CA ARG A 33 -5.40 -46.62 10.18
C ARG A 33 -6.78 -46.20 9.70
N GLY A 34 -6.86 -45.55 8.54
CA GLY A 34 -8.15 -45.23 7.95
C GLY A 34 -8.03 -44.81 6.49
N THR A 35 -9.18 -44.59 5.87
CA THR A 35 -9.30 -44.12 4.48
C THR A 35 -10.19 -42.89 4.45
N VAL A 36 -9.78 -41.87 3.71
CA VAL A 36 -10.55 -40.65 3.47
C VAL A 36 -11.11 -40.72 2.05
N LEU A 37 -12.42 -40.61 1.94
CA LEU A 37 -13.19 -40.70 0.69
C LEU A 37 -14.02 -39.43 0.49
N ASP A 38 -14.42 -39.15 -0.75
CA ASP A 38 -15.42 -38.14 -1.09
C ASP A 38 -16.86 -38.70 -1.03
N GLU A 39 -17.85 -37.88 -1.42
CA GLU A 39 -19.27 -38.33 -1.48
C GLU A 39 -19.54 -39.36 -2.57
N ALA A 40 -18.67 -39.51 -3.55
CA ALA A 40 -18.74 -40.53 -4.60
C ALA A 40 -17.99 -41.82 -4.24
N ASN A 41 -17.46 -41.91 -3.00
CA ASN A 41 -16.59 -42.99 -2.51
C ASN A 41 -15.23 -43.10 -3.24
N GLU A 42 -14.75 -41.99 -3.84
CA GLU A 42 -13.42 -41.94 -4.42
C GLU A 42 -12.37 -41.51 -3.37
N PRO A 43 -11.15 -42.10 -3.40
CA PRO A 43 -10.12 -41.79 -2.41
C PRO A 43 -9.58 -40.37 -2.56
N ILE A 44 -9.54 -39.62 -1.45
CA ILE A 44 -8.97 -38.25 -1.43
C ILE A 44 -7.48 -38.36 -1.13
N ILE A 45 -6.65 -38.02 -2.10
CA ILE A 45 -5.19 -38.02 -2.04
C ILE A 45 -4.69 -36.72 -1.42
N GLY A 46 -3.78 -36.76 -0.46
CA GLY A 46 -3.17 -35.56 0.13
C GLY A 46 -4.02 -34.89 1.20
N ALA A 47 -5.11 -35.49 1.68
CA ALA A 47 -5.87 -34.96 2.81
C ALA A 47 -5.03 -34.99 4.09
N SER A 48 -5.06 -33.90 4.85
CA SER A 48 -4.40 -33.80 6.15
C SER A 48 -5.26 -34.43 7.23
N VAL A 49 -4.70 -35.37 7.99
CA VAL A 49 -5.33 -36.02 9.15
C VAL A 49 -4.49 -35.69 10.38
N LEU A 50 -5.01 -34.87 11.28
CA LEU A 50 -4.31 -34.35 12.44
C LEU A 50 -5.03 -34.75 13.74
N VAL A 51 -4.29 -35.13 14.77
CA VAL A 51 -4.86 -35.29 16.11
C VAL A 51 -5.08 -33.90 16.73
N LYS A 52 -6.32 -33.58 17.05
CA LYS A 52 -6.75 -32.27 17.56
C LYS A 52 -5.92 -31.80 18.76
N GLY A 53 -5.40 -30.59 18.68
CA GLY A 53 -4.58 -30.00 19.74
C GLY A 53 -3.14 -30.54 19.81
N THR A 54 -2.69 -31.37 18.84
CA THR A 54 -1.33 -31.88 18.77
C THR A 54 -0.70 -31.63 17.40
N THR A 55 0.60 -31.87 17.30
CA THR A 55 1.34 -31.85 16.03
C THR A 55 1.42 -33.25 15.35
N ASN A 56 0.73 -34.23 15.90
CA ASN A 56 0.76 -35.59 15.39
C ASN A 56 -0.29 -35.77 14.28
N GLY A 57 0.16 -36.05 13.06
CA GLY A 57 -0.72 -36.21 11.90
C GLY A 57 -0.10 -37.01 10.79
N SER A 58 -0.90 -37.27 9.76
CA SER A 58 -0.55 -38.00 8.54
C SER A 58 -1.22 -37.31 7.36
N ILE A 59 -0.67 -37.52 6.16
CA ILE A 59 -1.29 -37.15 4.89
C ILE A 59 -1.75 -38.43 4.20
N THR A 60 -2.93 -38.41 3.56
CA THR A 60 -3.45 -39.57 2.86
C THR A 60 -2.64 -39.90 1.61
N GLY A 61 -2.38 -41.17 1.39
CA GLY A 61 -1.71 -41.74 0.21
C GLY A 61 -2.56 -41.70 -1.06
N VAL A 62 -2.03 -42.24 -2.15
CA VAL A 62 -2.70 -42.31 -3.46
C VAL A 62 -4.00 -43.13 -3.45
N ASP A 63 -4.17 -44.00 -2.46
CA ASP A 63 -5.36 -44.80 -2.19
C ASP A 63 -6.26 -44.22 -1.10
N GLY A 64 -6.02 -42.92 -0.72
CA GLY A 64 -6.75 -42.25 0.35
C GLY A 64 -6.45 -42.75 1.76
N THR A 65 -5.52 -43.70 1.94
CA THR A 65 -5.21 -44.29 3.27
C THR A 65 -4.30 -43.37 4.09
N PHE A 66 -4.49 -43.39 5.42
CA PHE A 66 -3.63 -42.73 6.39
C PHE A 66 -3.28 -43.63 7.56
N ASN A 67 -2.19 -43.26 8.27
CA ASN A 67 -1.77 -43.90 9.49
C ASN A 67 -1.29 -42.87 10.49
N VAL A 68 -1.98 -42.72 11.63
CA VAL A 68 -1.69 -41.74 12.65
C VAL A 68 -1.68 -42.40 14.03
N LYS A 69 -0.81 -41.95 14.93
CA LYS A 69 -0.79 -42.44 16.32
C LYS A 69 -1.75 -41.59 17.16
N ALA A 70 -2.73 -42.20 17.80
CA ALA A 70 -3.70 -41.50 18.63
C ALA A 70 -4.22 -42.35 19.77
N ASN A 71 -4.78 -41.73 20.79
CA ASN A 71 -5.46 -42.39 21.92
C ASN A 71 -6.95 -42.50 21.64
N PRO A 72 -7.68 -43.42 22.32
CA PRO A 72 -9.13 -43.54 22.15
C PRO A 72 -9.95 -42.30 22.47
N SER A 73 -9.41 -41.42 23.33
CA SER A 73 -10.04 -40.14 23.69
C SER A 73 -9.79 -39.02 22.70
N ASP A 74 -8.86 -39.22 21.75
CA ASP A 74 -8.45 -38.19 20.83
C ASP A 74 -9.48 -37.99 19.71
N VAL A 75 -9.50 -36.79 19.14
CA VAL A 75 -10.31 -36.42 17.97
C VAL A 75 -9.37 -36.19 16.80
N LEU A 76 -9.63 -36.85 15.68
CA LEU A 76 -8.94 -36.56 14.42
C LEU A 76 -9.62 -35.38 13.71
N VAL A 77 -8.86 -34.45 13.23
CA VAL A 77 -9.29 -33.35 12.36
C VAL A 77 -8.82 -33.67 10.95
N ILE A 78 -9.74 -33.87 10.05
CA ILE A 78 -9.46 -34.21 8.66
C ILE A 78 -9.82 -33.05 7.79
N SER A 79 -8.87 -32.54 7.02
CA SER A 79 -9.05 -31.39 6.13
C SER A 79 -8.40 -31.64 4.78
N TYR A 80 -9.04 -31.14 3.74
CA TYR A 80 -8.53 -31.11 2.37
C TYR A 80 -9.02 -29.86 1.65
N VAL A 81 -8.23 -29.35 0.71
CA VAL A 81 -8.60 -28.16 -0.05
C VAL A 81 -9.86 -28.42 -0.87
N GLY A 82 -10.89 -27.61 -0.70
CA GLY A 82 -12.19 -27.77 -1.36
C GLY A 82 -13.20 -28.65 -0.62
N TYR A 83 -12.85 -29.17 0.57
CA TYR A 83 -13.73 -30.01 1.37
C TYR A 83 -13.96 -29.46 2.78
N ALA A 84 -15.14 -29.68 3.33
CA ALA A 84 -15.47 -29.33 4.71
C ALA A 84 -14.62 -30.14 5.70
N THR A 85 -13.99 -29.47 6.66
CA THR A 85 -13.22 -30.12 7.69
C THR A 85 -14.13 -31.02 8.55
N VAL A 86 -13.75 -32.27 8.74
CA VAL A 86 -14.48 -33.26 9.56
C VAL A 86 -13.69 -33.52 10.84
N GLU A 87 -14.37 -33.50 11.98
CA GLU A 87 -13.83 -33.98 13.26
C GLU A 87 -14.39 -35.36 13.58
N GLN A 88 -13.49 -36.35 13.72
CA GLN A 88 -13.85 -37.71 14.01
C GLN A 88 -13.22 -38.19 15.31
N GLN A 89 -14.00 -38.60 16.28
CA GLN A 89 -13.49 -39.21 17.51
C GLN A 89 -12.93 -40.60 17.21
N VAL A 90 -11.74 -40.87 17.72
CA VAL A 90 -11.04 -42.16 17.49
C VAL A 90 -11.79 -43.34 18.13
N GLY A 91 -12.22 -43.22 19.39
CA GLY A 91 -12.89 -44.29 20.11
C GLY A 91 -12.01 -45.54 20.23
N ASN A 92 -12.64 -46.72 20.26
CA ASN A 92 -11.94 -48.02 20.33
C ASN A 92 -11.55 -48.58 18.95
N GLN A 93 -11.85 -47.88 17.87
CA GLN A 93 -11.63 -48.31 16.50
C GLN A 93 -10.16 -48.18 16.12
N THR A 94 -9.63 -49.16 15.39
CA THR A 94 -8.27 -49.13 14.83
C THR A 94 -8.29 -48.88 13.33
N GLN A 95 -9.49 -48.91 12.73
CA GLN A 95 -9.69 -48.64 11.31
C GLN A 95 -10.90 -47.70 11.15
N LEU A 96 -10.72 -46.59 10.43
CA LEU A 96 -11.71 -45.54 10.24
C LEU A 96 -11.95 -45.29 8.73
N VAL A 97 -13.20 -45.11 8.34
CA VAL A 97 -13.56 -44.62 7.01
C VAL A 97 -14.22 -43.25 7.21
N ILE A 98 -13.67 -42.22 6.55
CA ILE A 98 -14.08 -40.83 6.73
C ILE A 98 -14.49 -40.28 5.38
N HIS A 99 -15.71 -39.78 5.29
CA HIS A 99 -16.21 -39.10 4.08
C HIS A 99 -16.11 -37.60 4.27
N LEU A 100 -15.38 -36.94 3.38
CA LEU A 100 -15.37 -35.49 3.27
C LEU A 100 -16.43 -35.04 2.26
N ARG A 101 -17.14 -33.98 2.61
CA ARG A 101 -18.10 -33.32 1.73
C ARG A 101 -17.46 -32.10 1.09
N GLU A 102 -17.73 -31.90 -0.20
CA GLU A 102 -17.26 -30.67 -0.87
C GLU A 102 -17.75 -29.44 -0.10
N ASP A 103 -16.82 -28.52 0.18
CA ASP A 103 -17.11 -27.30 0.87
C ASP A 103 -17.45 -26.19 -0.12
N SER A 104 -18.73 -25.92 -0.28
CA SER A 104 -19.23 -24.79 -1.09
C SER A 104 -18.95 -23.42 -0.46
N LYS A 105 -17.88 -23.28 0.33
CA LYS A 105 -17.54 -22.13 1.19
C LYS A 105 -17.10 -20.85 0.49
N VAL A 106 -17.32 -20.64 -0.78
CA VAL A 106 -17.02 -19.34 -1.44
C VAL A 106 -17.85 -18.18 -0.84
N LEU A 107 -18.91 -18.46 -0.08
CA LEU A 107 -19.82 -17.45 0.45
C LEU A 107 -19.56 -17.02 1.91
N ASN A 108 -18.66 -17.66 2.63
CA ASN A 108 -18.33 -17.32 4.01
C ASN A 108 -16.98 -16.58 4.13
N ASP A 109 -16.51 -15.95 3.05
CA ASP A 109 -15.30 -15.14 3.09
C ASP A 109 -15.45 -14.00 4.09
N VAL A 110 -14.53 -13.98 5.06
CA VAL A 110 -14.43 -12.91 6.05
C VAL A 110 -13.76 -11.72 5.37
N VAL A 111 -14.40 -10.57 5.46
CA VAL A 111 -13.93 -9.30 4.90
C VAL A 111 -13.64 -8.35 6.06
N VAL A 112 -12.49 -7.68 6.02
CA VAL A 112 -12.14 -6.64 6.99
C VAL A 112 -12.83 -5.35 6.60
N ILE A 113 -13.64 -4.79 7.52
CA ILE A 113 -14.49 -3.60 7.28
C ILE A 113 -14.18 -2.46 8.25
N GLY A 114 -12.95 -2.26 8.62
CA GLY A 114 -12.56 -1.29 9.63
C GLY A 114 -13.03 -1.65 11.05
N TYR A 115 -12.09 -1.70 11.98
CA TYR A 115 -12.36 -2.03 13.38
C TYR A 115 -13.26 -3.27 13.57
N GLY A 116 -13.01 -4.31 12.77
CA GLY A 116 -13.74 -5.58 12.81
C GLY A 116 -13.82 -6.27 11.45
N SER A 117 -14.39 -7.44 11.46
CA SER A 117 -14.63 -8.25 10.27
C SER A 117 -16.08 -8.70 10.20
N THR A 118 -16.57 -8.91 8.99
CA THR A 118 -17.90 -9.47 8.72
C THR A 118 -17.83 -10.42 7.54
N THR A 119 -18.88 -11.17 7.29
CA THR A 119 -18.94 -12.03 6.11
C THR A 119 -19.34 -11.22 4.87
N LYS A 120 -18.87 -11.62 3.69
CA LYS A 120 -19.24 -10.99 2.40
C LYS A 120 -20.78 -10.91 2.22
N LYS A 121 -21.50 -11.88 2.77
CA LYS A 121 -22.97 -11.94 2.74
C LYS A 121 -23.63 -10.79 3.52
N GLU A 122 -23.05 -10.39 4.65
CA GLU A 122 -23.59 -9.36 5.54
C GLU A 122 -23.17 -7.93 5.16
N LEU A 123 -22.28 -7.79 4.19
CA LEU A 123 -21.86 -6.48 3.71
C LEU A 123 -23.00 -5.73 3.02
N THR A 124 -23.24 -4.49 3.46
CA THR A 124 -24.21 -3.57 2.86
C THR A 124 -23.56 -2.49 2.00
N GLY A 125 -22.24 -2.28 2.14
CA GLY A 125 -21.43 -1.37 1.33
C GLY A 125 -20.74 -2.05 0.16
N SER A 126 -20.19 -1.25 -0.77
CA SER A 126 -19.41 -1.72 -1.91
C SER A 126 -17.96 -2.02 -1.49
N VAL A 127 -17.65 -3.29 -1.27
CA VAL A 127 -16.34 -3.78 -0.87
C VAL A 127 -15.89 -4.88 -1.82
N THR A 128 -14.63 -4.82 -2.24
CA THR A 128 -13.99 -5.90 -3.01
C THR A 128 -12.88 -6.49 -2.15
N SER A 129 -12.99 -7.77 -1.83
CA SER A 129 -11.99 -8.54 -1.07
C SER A 129 -11.26 -9.49 -2.02
N MET A 130 -9.95 -9.55 -1.91
CA MET A 130 -9.10 -10.43 -2.71
C MET A 130 -8.09 -11.12 -1.81
N LYS A 131 -7.98 -12.43 -1.96
CA LYS A 131 -6.92 -13.23 -1.38
C LYS A 131 -5.69 -13.23 -2.29
N LYS A 132 -4.58 -13.73 -1.79
CA LYS A 132 -3.32 -13.82 -2.54
C LYS A 132 -3.50 -14.47 -3.93
N ASP A 133 -4.29 -15.52 -4.04
CA ASP A 133 -4.50 -16.28 -5.28
C ASP A 133 -5.37 -15.52 -6.31
N ASP A 134 -6.12 -14.51 -5.90
CA ASP A 134 -6.93 -13.65 -6.77
C ASP A 134 -6.11 -12.51 -7.41
N LEU A 135 -4.95 -12.22 -6.83
CA LEU A 135 -4.06 -11.14 -7.25
C LEU A 135 -3.32 -11.50 -8.55
N ASN A 136 -2.86 -10.50 -9.30
CA ASN A 136 -2.07 -10.77 -10.48
C ASN A 136 -0.78 -11.51 -10.13
N PRO A 137 -0.51 -12.65 -10.75
CA PRO A 137 0.78 -13.33 -10.61
C PRO A 137 1.88 -12.54 -11.32
N GLY A 138 3.12 -12.68 -10.89
CA GLY A 138 4.28 -12.10 -11.54
C GLY A 138 5.15 -11.28 -10.61
N THR A 139 6.07 -10.53 -11.22
CA THR A 139 7.03 -9.70 -10.50
C THR A 139 6.56 -8.26 -10.51
N PHE A 140 6.28 -7.73 -9.35
CA PHE A 140 5.92 -6.33 -9.16
C PHE A 140 6.93 -5.70 -8.19
N THR A 141 7.31 -4.47 -8.46
CA THR A 141 8.14 -3.65 -7.56
C THR A 141 7.32 -3.07 -6.40
N ASN A 142 5.98 -3.07 -6.57
CA ASN A 142 5.04 -2.54 -5.59
C ASN A 142 3.77 -3.42 -5.56
N ALA A 143 3.24 -3.70 -4.37
CA ALA A 143 2.03 -4.51 -4.17
C ALA A 143 0.78 -3.97 -4.91
N MET A 144 0.72 -2.66 -5.21
CA MET A 144 -0.37 -2.08 -6.00
C MET A 144 -0.44 -2.65 -7.42
N GLY A 145 0.67 -3.04 -8.03
CA GLY A 145 0.68 -3.67 -9.36
C GLY A 145 -0.12 -4.97 -9.41
N MET A 146 -0.19 -5.71 -8.30
CA MET A 146 -0.96 -6.95 -8.20
C MET A 146 -2.48 -6.72 -8.26
N LEU A 147 -2.94 -5.50 -7.96
CA LEU A 147 -4.37 -5.09 -7.99
C LEU A 147 -4.80 -4.55 -9.34
N GLN A 148 -3.86 -4.25 -10.23
CA GLN A 148 -4.16 -3.58 -11.50
C GLN A 148 -5.14 -4.40 -12.34
N GLY A 149 -6.28 -3.79 -12.71
CA GLY A 149 -7.34 -4.44 -13.47
C GLY A 149 -8.23 -5.42 -12.70
N LYS A 150 -7.99 -5.63 -11.39
CA LYS A 150 -8.76 -6.59 -10.57
C LYS A 150 -9.98 -5.96 -9.89
N VAL A 151 -9.97 -4.67 -9.63
CA VAL A 151 -11.02 -3.96 -8.90
C VAL A 151 -11.70 -2.94 -9.79
N ALA A 152 -13.00 -3.09 -10.03
CA ALA A 152 -13.78 -2.11 -10.79
C ALA A 152 -13.73 -0.74 -10.09
N GLY A 153 -13.42 0.31 -10.87
CA GLY A 153 -13.27 1.67 -10.36
C GLY A 153 -11.93 2.04 -9.74
N LEU A 154 -11.02 1.07 -9.56
CA LEU A 154 -9.65 1.31 -9.11
C LEU A 154 -8.72 1.49 -10.32
N GLN A 155 -8.10 2.64 -10.43
CA GLN A 155 -7.10 2.95 -11.44
C GLN A 155 -5.72 2.99 -10.77
N ILE A 156 -4.80 2.20 -11.30
CA ILE A 156 -3.42 2.12 -10.83
C ILE A 156 -2.52 2.45 -12.02
N ILE A 157 -1.74 3.51 -11.88
CA ILE A 157 -0.84 4.00 -12.92
C ILE A 157 0.58 3.92 -12.38
N ASN A 158 1.46 3.30 -13.12
CA ASN A 158 2.89 3.45 -12.92
C ASN A 158 3.41 4.52 -13.90
N PRO A 159 3.69 5.75 -13.44
CA PRO A 159 4.08 6.84 -14.32
C PRO A 159 5.49 6.67 -14.91
N ASN A 160 6.31 5.83 -14.28
CA ASN A 160 7.67 5.55 -14.73
C ASN A 160 7.97 4.05 -14.58
N GLY A 161 7.47 3.24 -15.52
CA GLY A 161 7.68 1.79 -15.53
C GLY A 161 9.13 1.35 -15.72
N ALA A 162 10.01 2.27 -16.12
CA ALA A 162 11.44 2.03 -16.25
C ALA A 162 12.19 2.05 -14.91
N ASP A 163 11.58 2.61 -13.86
CA ASP A 163 12.19 2.85 -12.56
C ASP A 163 11.58 1.94 -11.48
N PRO A 164 12.36 1.05 -10.83
CA PRO A 164 11.87 0.20 -9.75
C PRO A 164 11.49 0.99 -8.49
N THR A 165 11.87 2.26 -8.37
CA THR A 165 11.58 3.11 -7.21
C THR A 165 10.32 3.96 -7.38
N ALA A 166 9.72 3.97 -8.59
CA ALA A 166 8.58 4.80 -8.91
C ALA A 166 7.39 4.56 -7.99
N LYS A 167 6.76 5.65 -7.55
CA LYS A 167 5.49 5.58 -6.83
C LYS A 167 4.36 5.33 -7.82
N TYR A 168 3.49 4.36 -7.51
CA TYR A 168 2.26 4.17 -8.25
C TYR A 168 1.24 5.24 -7.85
N GLU A 169 0.59 5.82 -8.85
CA GLU A 169 -0.58 6.66 -8.64
C GLU A 169 -1.82 5.78 -8.55
N VAL A 170 -2.56 5.92 -7.45
CA VAL A 170 -3.74 5.12 -7.18
C VAL A 170 -4.94 6.03 -7.05
N LEU A 171 -5.92 5.85 -7.92
CA LEU A 171 -7.18 6.59 -7.89
C LEU A 171 -8.35 5.62 -7.77
N LEU A 172 -9.22 5.87 -6.80
CA LEU A 172 -10.43 5.09 -6.61
C LEU A 172 -11.65 5.96 -6.92
N ARG A 173 -12.40 5.52 -7.95
CA ARG A 173 -13.61 6.24 -8.39
C ARG A 173 -13.34 7.66 -8.91
N GLY A 174 -12.13 7.93 -9.47
CA GLY A 174 -11.76 9.15 -10.20
C GLY A 174 -11.44 10.35 -9.32
N THR A 175 -11.06 11.44 -9.99
CA THR A 175 -10.71 12.73 -9.37
C THR A 175 -11.94 13.37 -8.73
N ASN A 176 -11.80 13.86 -7.51
CA ASN A 176 -12.91 14.41 -6.72
C ASN A 176 -12.55 15.67 -5.91
N THR A 177 -11.33 16.18 -6.07
CA THR A 177 -10.84 17.40 -5.41
C THR A 177 -9.93 18.17 -6.35
N LEU A 178 -9.66 19.45 -6.05
CA LEU A 178 -8.78 20.32 -6.83
C LEU A 178 -7.33 20.32 -6.29
N SER A 179 -7.16 20.54 -5.00
CA SER A 179 -5.83 20.73 -4.39
C SER A 179 -5.56 19.81 -3.20
N ALA A 180 -6.56 19.03 -2.74
CA ALA A 180 -6.36 18.04 -1.68
C ALA A 180 -5.90 16.69 -2.25
N GLY A 181 -5.41 15.80 -1.39
CA GLY A 181 -4.97 14.46 -1.78
C GLY A 181 -6.10 13.62 -2.40
N GLN A 182 -5.78 12.84 -3.44
CA GLN A 182 -6.72 12.06 -4.24
C GLN A 182 -6.59 10.56 -4.04
N GLY A 183 -5.48 10.10 -3.44
CA GLY A 183 -5.23 8.68 -3.19
C GLY A 183 -6.15 8.08 -2.13
N PRO A 184 -6.44 6.78 -2.19
CA PRO A 184 -7.14 6.07 -1.13
C PRO A 184 -6.25 5.96 0.12
N LEU A 185 -6.88 5.88 1.29
CA LEU A 185 -6.19 5.56 2.53
C LEU A 185 -5.67 4.13 2.48
N ILE A 186 -4.38 3.94 2.69
CA ILE A 186 -3.78 2.61 2.81
C ILE A 186 -3.65 2.28 4.29
N ILE A 187 -4.08 1.08 4.66
CA ILE A 187 -3.98 0.55 6.02
C ILE A 187 -3.27 -0.79 5.95
N ILE A 188 -2.18 -0.93 6.68
CA ILE A 188 -1.44 -2.20 6.77
C ILE A 188 -1.49 -2.70 8.22
N ASP A 189 -2.16 -3.82 8.47
CA ASP A 189 -2.37 -4.45 9.78
C ASP A 189 -2.90 -3.51 10.88
N GLY A 190 -3.70 -2.51 10.48
CA GLY A 190 -4.30 -1.52 11.36
C GLY A 190 -3.56 -0.18 11.41
N VAL A 191 -2.33 -0.08 10.89
CA VAL A 191 -1.61 1.19 10.78
C VAL A 191 -2.16 1.97 9.59
N ALA A 192 -2.83 3.08 9.86
CA ALA A 192 -3.47 3.91 8.84
C ALA A 192 -2.48 4.96 8.30
N GLY A 193 -2.41 5.06 6.95
CA GLY A 193 -1.46 5.94 6.26
C GLY A 193 -0.10 5.29 5.99
N ALA A 194 0.03 3.99 6.22
CA ALA A 194 1.27 3.26 5.96
C ALA A 194 1.66 3.28 4.46
N ASP A 195 2.95 3.34 4.17
CA ASP A 195 3.44 3.27 2.80
C ASP A 195 3.42 1.82 2.29
N ILE A 196 2.69 1.57 1.20
CA ILE A 196 2.57 0.26 0.58
C ILE A 196 3.91 -0.30 0.06
N ARG A 197 4.91 0.55 -0.16
CA ARG A 197 6.26 0.15 -0.53
C ARG A 197 7.02 -0.52 0.61
N ASN A 198 6.53 -0.34 1.84
CA ASN A 198 7.09 -0.89 3.06
C ASN A 198 6.56 -2.30 3.39
N ILE A 199 5.99 -2.99 2.41
CA ILE A 199 5.54 -4.38 2.56
C ILE A 199 6.12 -5.27 1.46
N ASN A 200 6.50 -6.49 1.84
CA ASN A 200 6.75 -7.55 0.88
C ASN A 200 5.41 -8.17 0.45
N PHE A 201 5.12 -8.18 -0.84
CA PHE A 201 3.88 -8.72 -1.38
C PHE A 201 3.69 -10.23 -1.10
N GLN A 202 4.78 -10.99 -0.91
CA GLN A 202 4.72 -12.41 -0.54
C GLN A 202 4.16 -12.63 0.86
N GLU A 203 4.23 -11.60 1.71
CA GLU A 203 3.65 -11.58 3.05
C GLU A 203 2.19 -11.11 3.08
N VAL A 204 1.62 -10.68 1.95
CA VAL A 204 0.21 -10.31 1.87
C VAL A 204 -0.67 -11.55 1.93
N GLU A 205 -1.68 -11.55 2.81
CA GLU A 205 -2.72 -12.58 2.91
C GLU A 205 -3.99 -12.17 2.17
N SER A 206 -4.45 -10.93 2.38
CA SER A 206 -5.61 -10.38 1.67
C SER A 206 -5.50 -8.87 1.49
N ILE A 207 -6.23 -8.37 0.49
CA ILE A 207 -6.43 -6.95 0.25
C ILE A 207 -7.92 -6.68 0.12
N ASP A 208 -8.45 -5.81 0.99
CA ASP A 208 -9.84 -5.39 1.00
C ASP A 208 -9.94 -3.94 0.53
N VAL A 209 -10.75 -3.67 -0.50
CA VAL A 209 -10.95 -2.33 -1.05
C VAL A 209 -12.35 -1.84 -0.74
N LEU A 210 -12.46 -0.85 0.15
CA LEU A 210 -13.70 -0.19 0.53
C LEU A 210 -13.93 0.98 -0.42
N LYS A 211 -14.92 0.85 -1.32
CA LYS A 211 -15.08 1.77 -2.45
C LYS A 211 -16.06 2.91 -2.18
N ASP A 212 -17.10 2.68 -1.38
CA ASP A 212 -18.16 3.64 -1.16
C ASP A 212 -18.05 4.38 0.18
N GLY A 213 -18.76 5.53 0.26
CA GLY A 213 -18.77 6.36 1.45
C GLY A 213 -19.38 5.68 2.67
N SER A 214 -20.27 4.68 2.52
CA SER A 214 -20.89 3.98 3.65
C SER A 214 -19.93 2.98 4.29
N ALA A 215 -19.11 2.30 3.48
CA ALA A 215 -18.08 1.38 3.97
C ALA A 215 -16.85 2.13 4.52
N ALA A 216 -16.43 3.23 3.87
CA ALA A 216 -15.24 3.99 4.22
C ALA A 216 -15.44 4.98 5.38
N ALA A 217 -16.71 5.38 5.69
CA ALA A 217 -17.02 6.41 6.69
C ALA A 217 -16.51 6.09 8.10
N ILE A 218 -16.34 4.82 8.45
CA ILE A 218 -15.78 4.42 9.74
C ILE A 218 -14.32 4.88 9.93
N TYR A 219 -13.56 5.05 8.83
CA TYR A 219 -12.23 5.63 8.83
C TYR A 219 -12.22 7.16 8.75
N GLY A 220 -13.41 7.75 8.72
CA GLY A 220 -13.63 9.18 8.75
C GLY A 220 -13.07 9.91 7.55
N THR A 221 -12.46 11.05 7.82
CA THR A 221 -11.95 11.96 6.82
C THR A 221 -10.77 11.42 6.01
N ARG A 222 -10.01 10.49 6.57
CA ARG A 222 -8.91 9.83 5.85
C ARG A 222 -9.42 8.85 4.79
N GLY A 223 -10.61 8.26 4.98
CA GLY A 223 -11.25 7.33 4.04
C GLY A 223 -12.03 7.99 2.89
N THR A 224 -11.90 9.32 2.69
CA THR A 224 -12.73 10.05 1.72
C THR A 224 -12.55 9.54 0.28
N ASN A 225 -11.37 9.13 -0.11
CA ASN A 225 -11.06 8.60 -1.44
C ASN A 225 -11.14 7.07 -1.51
N GLY A 226 -11.81 6.44 -0.52
CA GLY A 226 -11.84 5.01 -0.31
C GLY A 226 -10.69 4.52 0.57
N VAL A 227 -10.72 3.23 0.90
CA VAL A 227 -9.73 2.62 1.79
C VAL A 227 -9.23 1.31 1.18
N ILE A 228 -7.94 1.09 1.20
CA ILE A 228 -7.29 -0.17 0.84
C ILE A 228 -6.68 -0.75 2.11
N ILE A 229 -7.23 -1.87 2.58
CA ILE A 229 -6.77 -2.56 3.77
C ILE A 229 -5.93 -3.76 3.33
N VAL A 230 -4.68 -3.78 3.73
CA VAL A 230 -3.76 -4.88 3.49
C VAL A 230 -3.59 -5.66 4.78
N THR A 231 -3.96 -6.92 4.74
CA THR A 231 -3.72 -7.86 5.84
C THR A 231 -2.54 -8.75 5.48
N THR A 232 -1.55 -8.80 6.37
CA THR A 232 -0.39 -9.67 6.17
C THR A 232 -0.59 -11.02 6.85
N LYS A 233 0.24 -11.98 6.46
CA LYS A 233 0.32 -13.28 7.13
C LYS A 233 0.56 -13.10 8.61
N ARG A 234 -0.24 -13.78 9.42
CA ARG A 234 -0.18 -13.70 10.87
C ARG A 234 0.33 -15.00 11.48
N ALA A 235 0.81 -14.87 12.71
CA ALA A 235 1.16 -15.99 13.55
C ALA A 235 -0.01 -16.96 13.69
N ARG A 236 0.23 -18.25 13.42
CA ARG A 236 -0.75 -19.33 13.56
C ARG A 236 -0.21 -20.39 14.52
N SER A 237 -1.09 -20.98 15.32
CA SER A 237 -0.73 -22.16 16.12
C SER A 237 -0.50 -23.36 15.20
N GLY A 238 0.53 -24.12 15.48
CA GLY A 238 0.89 -25.31 14.70
C GLY A 238 2.38 -25.61 14.80
N LYS A 239 2.81 -26.64 14.04
CA LYS A 239 4.23 -26.97 13.89
C LYS A 239 5.00 -25.79 13.31
N THR A 240 6.25 -25.66 13.68
CA THR A 240 7.14 -24.69 13.05
C THR A 240 7.31 -25.04 11.57
N GLU A 241 6.99 -24.08 10.73
CA GLU A 241 7.09 -24.16 9.28
C GLU A 241 8.11 -23.12 8.82
N VAL A 242 9.05 -23.54 7.98
CA VAL A 242 10.04 -22.68 7.36
C VAL A 242 9.75 -22.65 5.86
N SER A 243 9.57 -21.47 5.30
CA SER A 243 9.30 -21.26 3.88
C SER A 243 10.34 -20.34 3.28
N TYR A 244 10.88 -20.72 2.14
CA TYR A 244 11.75 -19.90 1.31
C TYR A 244 11.14 -19.72 -0.06
N ASP A 245 11.10 -18.46 -0.51
CA ASP A 245 10.58 -18.07 -1.82
C ASP A 245 11.64 -17.21 -2.53
N GLY A 246 12.14 -17.72 -3.65
CA GLY A 246 13.17 -17.06 -4.46
C GLY A 246 12.62 -16.72 -5.85
N GLN A 247 12.89 -15.49 -6.34
CA GLN A 247 12.45 -15.02 -7.64
C GLN A 247 13.60 -14.32 -8.37
N LEU A 248 13.80 -14.70 -9.63
CA LEU A 248 14.72 -14.04 -10.56
C LEU A 248 13.92 -13.44 -11.70
N THR A 249 14.26 -12.23 -12.12
CA THR A 249 13.51 -11.50 -13.15
C THR A 249 14.46 -10.81 -14.11
N VAL A 250 14.17 -10.96 -15.40
CA VAL A 250 14.83 -10.22 -16.49
C VAL A 250 13.77 -9.34 -17.13
N GLY A 251 14.03 -8.03 -17.20
CA GLY A 251 13.14 -7.07 -17.83
C GLY A 251 13.44 -6.87 -19.31
N ALA A 252 12.40 -6.51 -20.07
CA ALA A 252 12.53 -6.12 -21.47
C ALA A 252 11.58 -4.97 -21.80
N VAL A 253 11.99 -4.12 -22.75
CA VAL A 253 11.15 -3.04 -23.26
C VAL A 253 10.05 -3.62 -24.15
N SER A 254 8.82 -3.53 -23.69
CA SER A 254 7.66 -4.02 -24.47
C SER A 254 7.23 -3.04 -25.57
N ARG A 255 7.37 -1.74 -25.32
CA ARG A 255 7.02 -0.67 -26.27
C ARG A 255 7.82 0.59 -25.97
N ARG A 256 8.32 1.24 -26.99
CA ARG A 256 8.90 2.59 -26.92
C ARG A 256 8.35 3.47 -28.04
N ALA A 257 8.38 4.79 -27.85
CA ALA A 257 8.23 5.71 -28.95
C ALA A 257 9.42 5.53 -29.93
N LYS A 258 9.17 5.70 -31.23
CA LYS A 258 10.24 5.66 -32.22
C LYS A 258 10.62 7.09 -32.57
N PRO A 259 11.82 7.57 -32.15
CA PRO A 259 12.37 8.81 -32.67
C PRO A 259 12.73 8.63 -34.17
N LEU A 260 13.03 9.73 -34.83
CA LEU A 260 13.56 9.68 -36.20
C LEU A 260 14.91 8.96 -36.20
N SER A 261 15.15 8.11 -37.20
CA SER A 261 16.49 7.58 -37.50
C SER A 261 17.39 8.70 -38.03
N ALA A 262 18.71 8.52 -38.03
CA ALA A 262 19.64 9.50 -38.59
C ALA A 262 19.32 9.85 -40.05
N SER A 263 18.92 8.86 -40.87
CA SER A 263 18.56 9.08 -42.28
C SER A 263 17.25 9.88 -42.42
N GLU A 264 16.22 9.55 -41.63
CA GLU A 264 14.95 10.28 -41.62
C GLU A 264 15.15 11.71 -41.12
N TYR A 265 15.94 11.90 -40.05
CA TYR A 265 16.29 13.20 -39.52
C TYR A 265 17.00 14.08 -40.57
N LYS A 266 18.03 13.54 -41.26
CA LYS A 266 18.72 14.24 -42.34
C LYS A 266 17.76 14.69 -43.44
N SER A 267 16.79 13.84 -43.81
CA SER A 267 15.80 14.18 -44.84
C SER A 267 14.85 15.26 -44.36
N VAL A 268 14.33 15.17 -43.13
CA VAL A 268 13.41 16.15 -42.55
C VAL A 268 14.10 17.52 -42.40
N ILE A 269 15.35 17.56 -41.91
CA ILE A 269 16.09 18.82 -41.77
C ILE A 269 16.29 19.47 -43.15
N LYS A 270 16.74 18.73 -44.16
CA LYS A 270 16.95 19.27 -45.50
C LYS A 270 15.67 19.81 -46.14
N GLU A 271 14.53 19.17 -45.88
CA GLU A 271 13.25 19.57 -46.47
C GLU A 271 12.57 20.72 -45.70
N TYR A 272 12.56 20.67 -44.37
CA TYR A 272 11.75 21.60 -43.56
C TYR A 272 12.54 22.63 -42.75
N ARG A 273 13.85 22.37 -42.49
CA ARG A 273 14.68 23.22 -41.65
C ARG A 273 16.12 23.33 -42.20
N PRO A 274 16.29 23.74 -43.48
CA PRO A 274 17.61 23.78 -44.14
C PRO A 274 18.63 24.65 -43.41
N GLU A 275 18.21 25.64 -42.59
CA GLU A 275 19.08 26.44 -41.74
C GLU A 275 19.79 25.64 -40.64
N LEU A 276 19.33 24.44 -40.33
CA LEU A 276 19.95 23.52 -39.37
C LEU A 276 20.85 22.47 -40.03
N GLU A 277 21.06 22.53 -41.34
CA GLU A 277 21.85 21.54 -42.06
C GLU A 277 23.32 21.46 -41.56
N SER A 278 23.86 22.58 -41.05
CA SER A 278 25.17 22.60 -40.42
C SER A 278 25.32 21.78 -39.16
N TYR A 279 24.19 21.36 -38.56
CA TYR A 279 24.15 20.47 -37.39
C TYR A 279 23.86 19.03 -37.74
N ILE A 280 23.99 18.62 -38.99
CA ILE A 280 23.94 17.22 -39.44
C ILE A 280 25.35 16.65 -39.34
N PHE A 281 25.48 15.58 -38.56
CA PHE A 281 26.70 14.83 -38.37
C PHE A 281 26.66 13.48 -39.10
N ASP A 282 27.73 12.69 -39.03
CA ASP A 282 27.84 11.40 -39.72
C ASP A 282 27.49 10.18 -38.85
N SER A 283 27.11 10.38 -37.58
CA SER A 283 26.72 9.31 -36.66
C SER A 283 25.31 8.81 -36.91
N ASP A 284 25.00 7.63 -36.39
CA ASP A 284 23.67 7.03 -36.29
C ASP A 284 23.47 6.51 -34.86
N THR A 285 23.12 7.44 -33.97
CA THR A 285 23.07 7.21 -32.52
C THR A 285 21.65 6.88 -32.06
N ASP A 286 21.43 5.65 -31.57
CA ASP A 286 20.21 5.29 -30.84
C ASP A 286 20.35 5.72 -29.37
N TRP A 287 20.06 6.98 -29.09
CA TRP A 287 20.20 7.59 -27.76
C TRP A 287 19.47 6.83 -26.66
N PHE A 288 18.34 6.21 -26.97
CA PHE A 288 17.60 5.39 -26.01
C PHE A 288 18.42 4.15 -25.61
N LYS A 289 19.06 3.50 -26.58
CA LYS A 289 19.93 2.34 -26.33
C LYS A 289 21.17 2.73 -25.52
N GLU A 290 21.70 3.93 -25.76
CA GLU A 290 22.90 4.39 -25.04
C GLU A 290 22.65 4.61 -23.55
N ILE A 291 21.42 5.02 -23.15
CA ILE A 291 21.08 5.25 -21.74
C ILE A 291 20.41 4.07 -21.05
N THR A 292 20.08 3.00 -21.79
CA THR A 292 19.33 1.86 -21.22
C THR A 292 20.17 0.59 -21.09
N GLN A 293 19.70 -0.30 -20.24
CA GLN A 293 20.25 -1.63 -19.98
C GLN A 293 19.13 -2.67 -19.92
N THR A 294 19.49 -3.94 -19.93
CA THR A 294 18.57 -5.03 -19.62
C THR A 294 18.44 -5.16 -18.11
N PRO A 295 17.29 -4.83 -17.50
CA PRO A 295 17.12 -4.91 -16.05
C PRO A 295 17.21 -6.35 -15.56
N PHE A 296 17.96 -6.58 -14.50
CA PHE A 296 18.01 -7.84 -13.77
C PHE A 296 17.60 -7.59 -12.31
N SER A 297 16.71 -8.42 -11.80
CA SER A 297 16.22 -8.29 -10.43
C SER A 297 16.13 -9.64 -9.77
N HIS A 298 16.37 -9.69 -8.47
CA HIS A 298 16.15 -10.90 -7.67
C HIS A 298 15.56 -10.55 -6.30
N LYS A 299 14.73 -11.47 -5.81
CA LYS A 299 14.05 -11.36 -4.51
C LYS A 299 14.19 -12.67 -3.76
N HIS A 300 14.41 -12.56 -2.46
CA HIS A 300 14.52 -13.70 -1.56
C HIS A 300 13.67 -13.43 -0.33
N ASN A 301 12.76 -14.32 0.00
CA ASN A 301 11.93 -14.24 1.19
C ASN A 301 12.07 -15.52 2.00
N LEU A 302 12.54 -15.40 3.24
CA LEU A 302 12.59 -16.48 4.21
C LEU A 302 11.58 -16.20 5.31
N SER A 303 10.64 -17.09 5.55
CA SER A 303 9.69 -16.95 6.65
C SER A 303 9.67 -18.18 7.56
N ILE A 304 9.46 -17.93 8.84
CA ILE A 304 9.38 -18.92 9.90
C ILE A 304 8.12 -18.63 10.70
N SER A 305 7.23 -19.61 10.80
CA SER A 305 5.98 -19.47 11.54
C SER A 305 5.68 -20.72 12.36
N GLY A 306 5.00 -20.55 13.49
CA GLY A 306 4.60 -21.67 14.33
C GLY A 306 4.23 -21.22 15.74
N GLY A 307 3.94 -22.19 16.59
CA GLY A 307 3.63 -21.96 18.00
C GLY A 307 2.43 -22.72 18.52
N SER A 308 1.92 -22.33 19.66
CA SER A 308 0.76 -22.91 20.34
C SER A 308 -0.43 -21.95 20.33
N GLU A 309 -1.58 -22.36 20.86
CA GLU A 309 -2.75 -21.47 21.06
C GLU A 309 -2.44 -20.30 22.00
N LYS A 310 -1.50 -20.47 22.94
CA LYS A 310 -1.12 -19.41 23.91
C LYS A 310 -0.04 -18.48 23.38
N PHE A 311 0.83 -18.96 22.49
CA PHE A 311 1.91 -18.19 21.91
C PHE A 311 2.19 -18.68 20.49
N SER A 312 2.13 -17.80 19.51
CA SER A 312 2.50 -18.09 18.13
C SER A 312 3.26 -16.91 17.54
N HIS A 313 4.08 -17.20 16.54
CA HIS A 313 4.87 -16.19 15.85
C HIS A 313 4.91 -16.43 14.34
N HIS A 314 5.09 -15.35 13.59
CA HIS A 314 5.45 -15.35 12.18
C HIS A 314 6.56 -14.30 11.98
N THR A 315 7.71 -14.75 11.49
CA THR A 315 8.87 -13.87 11.26
C THR A 315 9.33 -14.05 9.83
N SER A 316 9.56 -12.97 9.11
CA SER A 316 10.06 -12.99 7.74
C SER A 316 11.24 -12.06 7.56
N PHE A 317 12.16 -12.48 6.69
CA PHE A 317 13.31 -11.72 6.20
C PHE A 317 13.22 -11.67 4.68
N ASN A 318 13.26 -10.47 4.13
CA ASN A 318 13.21 -10.26 2.70
C ASN A 318 14.40 -9.42 2.25
N TYR A 319 15.03 -9.88 1.18
CA TYR A 319 16.04 -9.14 0.44
C TYR A 319 15.60 -9.01 -1.01
N GLU A 320 15.64 -7.79 -1.54
CA GLU A 320 15.29 -7.49 -2.92
C GLU A 320 16.35 -6.56 -3.52
N LYS A 321 16.86 -6.93 -4.69
CA LYS A 321 17.63 -6.04 -5.54
C LYS A 321 16.97 -5.96 -6.91
N SER A 322 16.71 -4.74 -7.36
CA SER A 322 16.02 -4.47 -8.62
C SER A 322 16.80 -3.42 -9.42
N ASP A 323 17.23 -3.78 -10.62
CA ASP A 323 17.78 -2.81 -11.56
C ASP A 323 16.65 -2.20 -12.39
N GLY A 324 16.80 -0.93 -12.74
CA GLY A 324 15.89 -0.24 -13.65
C GLY A 324 16.33 -0.37 -15.11
N LEU A 325 15.48 0.11 -16.01
CA LEU A 325 15.78 0.15 -17.44
C LEU A 325 16.90 1.15 -17.77
N GLN A 326 16.97 2.27 -17.06
CA GLN A 326 18.05 3.25 -17.22
C GLN A 326 19.32 2.73 -16.55
N LYS A 327 20.48 2.92 -17.18
CA LYS A 327 21.79 2.69 -16.54
C LYS A 327 21.88 3.50 -15.24
N HIS A 328 22.56 2.99 -14.23
CA HIS A 328 22.73 3.59 -12.88
C HIS A 328 21.44 3.71 -12.06
N ASN A 329 20.29 3.22 -12.55
CA ASN A 329 19.05 3.17 -11.79
C ASN A 329 18.90 1.81 -11.10
N SER A 330 18.78 1.80 -9.78
CA SER A 330 18.63 0.58 -9.00
C SER A 330 17.95 0.82 -7.66
N SER A 331 17.43 -0.25 -7.08
CA SER A 331 16.91 -0.29 -5.72
C SER A 331 17.33 -1.56 -5.01
N GLU A 332 17.88 -1.43 -3.82
CA GLU A 332 18.20 -2.53 -2.91
C GLU A 332 17.39 -2.36 -1.63
N LYS A 333 16.70 -3.41 -1.18
CA LYS A 333 15.80 -3.35 -0.02
C LYS A 333 16.00 -4.57 0.86
N LEU A 334 16.23 -4.33 2.14
CA LEU A 334 16.25 -5.34 3.20
C LEU A 334 15.09 -5.08 4.15
N MET A 335 14.30 -6.11 4.43
CA MET A 335 13.16 -6.01 5.33
C MET A 335 13.20 -7.15 6.33
N ALA A 336 12.93 -6.84 7.58
CA ALA A 336 12.66 -7.81 8.64
C ALA A 336 11.32 -7.49 9.29
N ARG A 337 10.46 -8.48 9.40
CA ARG A 337 9.15 -8.34 10.01
C ARG A 337 8.89 -9.48 10.97
N THR A 338 8.27 -9.20 12.11
CA THR A 338 7.77 -10.23 13.00
C THR A 338 6.38 -9.86 13.51
N ASN A 339 5.49 -10.85 13.52
CA ASN A 339 4.21 -10.81 14.20
C ASN A 339 4.22 -11.87 15.30
N ILE A 340 3.87 -11.46 16.51
CA ILE A 340 3.77 -12.34 17.68
C ILE A 340 2.36 -12.20 18.24
N ARG A 341 1.70 -13.33 18.45
CA ARG A 341 0.42 -13.39 19.14
C ARG A 341 0.58 -14.14 20.45
N GLN A 342 0.04 -13.55 21.52
CA GLN A 342 0.05 -14.12 22.85
C GLN A 342 -1.33 -14.04 23.49
N SER A 343 -1.86 -15.17 23.96
CA SER A 343 -3.12 -15.23 24.72
C SER A 343 -2.81 -15.50 26.18
N LEU A 344 -3.28 -14.61 27.05
CA LEU A 344 -3.00 -14.59 28.50
C LEU A 344 -4.29 -14.78 29.28
N LEU A 345 -4.12 -15.20 30.57
CA LEU A 345 -5.22 -15.28 31.54
C LEU A 345 -6.42 -16.08 30.97
N ASP A 346 -6.16 -17.26 30.40
CA ASP A 346 -7.17 -18.13 29.80
C ASP A 346 -8.12 -17.40 28.82
N LYS A 347 -7.52 -16.66 27.89
CA LYS A 347 -8.20 -15.89 26.82
C LYS A 347 -8.90 -14.59 27.28
N TRP A 348 -8.64 -14.12 28.50
CA TRP A 348 -9.11 -12.80 28.89
C TRP A 348 -8.38 -11.68 28.13
N VAL A 349 -7.08 -11.87 27.85
CA VAL A 349 -6.24 -10.88 27.17
C VAL A 349 -5.54 -11.55 25.98
N ASP A 350 -5.76 -10.99 24.79
CA ASP A 350 -4.99 -11.32 23.60
C ASP A 350 -4.10 -10.13 23.23
N LEU A 351 -2.82 -10.39 23.02
CA LEU A 351 -1.83 -9.40 22.59
C LEU A 351 -1.29 -9.79 21.21
N ASP A 352 -1.37 -8.85 20.28
CA ASP A 352 -0.76 -8.96 18.95
C ASP A 352 0.33 -7.88 18.81
N TYR A 353 1.58 -8.29 18.59
CA TYR A 353 2.72 -7.42 18.39
C TYR A 353 3.18 -7.50 16.95
N ASN A 354 3.44 -6.37 16.33
CA ASN A 354 4.06 -6.29 15.01
C ASN A 354 5.28 -5.37 15.09
N LEU A 355 6.39 -5.85 14.55
CA LEU A 355 7.62 -5.10 14.39
C LEU A 355 8.05 -5.20 12.93
N ASN A 356 8.45 -4.08 12.33
CA ASN A 356 9.04 -4.04 11.00
C ASN A 356 10.24 -3.11 10.97
N ILE A 357 11.28 -3.55 10.27
CA ILE A 357 12.50 -2.79 10.00
C ILE A 357 12.75 -2.89 8.51
N ILE A 358 12.94 -1.75 7.88
CA ILE A 358 13.19 -1.66 6.45
C ILE A 358 14.39 -0.76 6.23
N HIS A 359 15.34 -1.24 5.46
CA HIS A 359 16.43 -0.45 4.92
C HIS A 359 16.35 -0.51 3.40
N ARG A 360 16.26 0.65 2.76
CA ARG A 360 16.25 0.78 1.30
C ARG A 360 17.35 1.74 0.87
N LYS A 361 18.18 1.30 -0.07
CA LYS A 361 19.16 2.11 -0.78
C LYS A 361 18.74 2.16 -2.24
N TYR A 362 18.69 3.34 -2.85
CA TYR A 362 18.24 3.44 -4.24
C TYR A 362 18.81 4.66 -4.96
N SER A 363 18.92 4.54 -6.28
CA SER A 363 19.25 5.61 -7.21
C SER A 363 18.10 5.71 -8.22
N PRO A 364 17.29 6.78 -8.21
CA PRO A 364 16.18 6.92 -9.13
C PRO A 364 16.64 7.24 -10.55
N SER A 365 15.80 6.88 -11.53
CA SER A 365 16.04 7.22 -12.93
C SER A 365 15.91 8.74 -13.18
N SER A 366 16.61 9.22 -14.23
CA SER A 366 16.46 10.59 -14.71
C SER A 366 15.40 10.67 -15.82
N THR A 367 14.27 11.29 -15.54
CA THR A 367 13.23 11.59 -16.55
C THR A 367 13.79 12.51 -17.65
N SER A 368 14.65 13.47 -17.29
CA SER A 368 15.32 14.36 -18.23
C SER A 368 16.15 13.60 -19.25
N ALA A 369 16.93 12.59 -18.83
CA ALA A 369 17.70 11.78 -19.76
C ALA A 369 16.83 11.05 -20.79
N PHE A 370 15.67 10.50 -20.37
CA PHE A 370 14.72 9.89 -21.31
C PHE A 370 14.12 10.91 -22.28
N MET A 371 13.71 12.09 -21.80
CA MET A 371 13.20 13.14 -22.66
C MET A 371 14.24 13.58 -23.69
N GLN A 372 15.46 13.81 -23.26
CA GLN A 372 16.56 14.16 -24.14
C GLN A 372 16.85 13.05 -25.17
N ALA A 373 16.86 11.78 -24.76
CA ALA A 373 17.08 10.66 -25.67
C ALA A 373 16.04 10.54 -26.80
N PHE A 374 14.80 11.02 -26.58
CA PHE A 374 13.78 11.05 -27.63
C PHE A 374 13.86 12.27 -28.56
N THR A 375 14.41 13.38 -28.07
CA THR A 375 14.45 14.66 -28.82
C THR A 375 15.82 14.98 -29.37
N HIS A 376 16.87 14.28 -28.95
CA HIS A 376 18.24 14.53 -29.34
C HIS A 376 18.50 14.20 -30.81
N ASN A 377 19.42 14.92 -31.42
CA ASN A 377 19.83 14.74 -32.81
C ASN A 377 20.45 13.34 -33.01
N PRO A 378 19.83 12.43 -33.80
CA PRO A 378 20.35 11.07 -33.97
C PRO A 378 21.61 11.02 -34.85
N THR A 379 21.97 12.12 -35.52
CA THR A 379 23.21 12.20 -36.30
C THR A 379 24.42 12.62 -35.48
N GLU A 380 24.19 13.07 -34.24
CA GLU A 380 25.25 13.51 -33.33
C GLU A 380 25.93 12.29 -32.65
N PRO A 381 27.28 12.27 -32.55
CA PRO A 381 27.98 11.24 -31.80
C PRO A 381 27.75 11.41 -30.29
N VAL A 382 27.95 10.34 -29.51
CA VAL A 382 27.86 10.41 -28.04
C VAL A 382 29.01 11.23 -27.48
N TYR A 383 30.22 11.07 -28.04
CA TYR A 383 31.43 11.69 -27.56
C TYR A 383 32.07 12.57 -28.64
N ASP A 384 32.63 13.70 -28.21
CA ASP A 384 33.36 14.66 -29.04
C ASP A 384 34.35 15.43 -28.15
N ASP A 385 35.65 15.20 -28.38
CA ASP A 385 36.70 15.81 -27.60
C ASP A 385 36.99 17.26 -28.01
N SER A 386 36.23 17.82 -28.96
CA SER A 386 36.44 19.21 -29.44
C SER A 386 36.00 20.28 -28.41
N ASP A 387 35.12 19.91 -27.44
CA ASP A 387 34.67 20.79 -26.35
C ASP A 387 35.15 20.27 -24.99
N PRO A 388 36.30 20.73 -24.48
CA PRO A 388 36.82 20.27 -23.20
C PRO A 388 35.93 20.58 -22.01
N ASP A 389 35.07 21.64 -22.10
CA ASP A 389 34.12 21.99 -21.04
C ASP A 389 32.99 20.97 -20.90
N ALA A 390 32.76 20.16 -21.93
CA ALA A 390 31.77 19.10 -21.94
C ALA A 390 32.27 17.74 -21.45
N GLY A 391 33.55 17.63 -21.03
CA GLY A 391 34.10 16.38 -20.53
C GLY A 391 34.19 15.25 -21.57
N GLY A 392 34.32 15.59 -22.85
CA GLY A 392 34.37 14.63 -23.96
C GLY A 392 32.97 14.20 -24.45
N TYR A 393 31.88 14.74 -23.94
CA TYR A 393 30.55 14.50 -24.48
C TYR A 393 30.21 15.49 -25.60
N SER A 394 29.56 15.01 -26.65
CA SER A 394 29.09 15.88 -27.73
C SER A 394 28.07 16.89 -27.25
N ARG A 395 28.22 18.15 -27.70
CA ARG A 395 27.34 19.26 -27.35
C ARG A 395 27.22 20.27 -28.48
N ILE A 396 26.03 20.58 -28.89
CA ILE A 396 25.75 21.68 -29.81
C ILE A 396 25.42 22.93 -28.99
N LYS A 397 26.39 23.86 -28.80
CA LYS A 397 26.24 25.05 -27.96
C LYS A 397 25.07 25.97 -28.36
N ALA A 398 24.64 25.93 -29.63
CA ALA A 398 23.53 26.72 -30.15
C ALA A 398 22.14 26.12 -29.87
N MET A 399 22.08 24.90 -29.32
CA MET A 399 20.82 24.17 -29.06
C MET A 399 20.60 24.05 -27.55
N GLU A 400 19.34 24.24 -27.12
CA GLU A 400 18.94 24.08 -25.73
C GLU A 400 18.53 22.62 -25.44
N TYR A 401 19.41 21.67 -25.71
CA TYR A 401 19.26 20.26 -25.33
C TYR A 401 20.58 19.67 -24.84
N TYR A 402 20.51 18.61 -24.10
CA TYR A 402 21.65 18.06 -23.38
C TYR A 402 21.90 16.60 -23.76
N ASN A 403 23.16 16.22 -23.86
CA ASN A 403 23.57 14.85 -24.12
C ASN A 403 23.01 13.92 -23.03
N PRO A 404 22.12 12.95 -23.38
CA PRO A 404 21.44 12.12 -22.38
C PRO A 404 22.38 11.15 -21.67
N VAL A 405 23.53 10.77 -22.29
CA VAL A 405 24.54 9.91 -21.67
C VAL A 405 25.29 10.71 -20.60
N ALA A 406 25.65 11.97 -20.88
CA ALA A 406 26.26 12.84 -19.88
C ALA A 406 25.31 13.07 -18.67
N ILE A 407 24.01 13.23 -18.91
CA ILE A 407 23.04 13.41 -17.83
C ILE A 407 23.08 12.23 -16.82
N ILE A 408 23.26 10.99 -17.29
CA ILE A 408 23.24 9.83 -16.38
C ILE A 408 24.63 9.51 -15.80
N ASN A 409 25.71 9.79 -16.54
CA ASN A 409 27.06 9.45 -16.10
C ASN A 409 27.64 10.52 -15.15
N GLU A 410 27.33 11.78 -15.41
CA GLU A 410 27.86 12.92 -14.66
C GLU A 410 26.98 13.29 -13.44
N ARG A 411 26.09 12.41 -13.07
CA ARG A 411 25.24 12.50 -11.88
C ARG A 411 25.46 11.29 -10.98
N ASN A 412 25.89 11.52 -9.75
CA ASN A 412 25.92 10.51 -8.72
C ASN A 412 24.84 10.80 -7.69
N MET A 413 23.82 9.94 -7.62
CA MET A 413 22.72 10.10 -6.67
C MET A 413 22.53 8.80 -5.88
N GLU A 414 22.57 8.91 -4.57
CA GLU A 414 22.23 7.86 -3.63
C GLU A 414 21.18 8.37 -2.67
N SER A 415 20.08 7.64 -2.55
CA SER A 415 19.05 7.87 -1.54
C SER A 415 18.94 6.65 -0.65
N LYS A 416 18.81 6.91 0.66
CA LYS A 416 18.53 5.90 1.67
C LYS A 416 17.18 6.20 2.32
N ASN A 417 16.44 5.15 2.61
CA ASN A 417 15.20 5.22 3.36
C ASN A 417 15.20 4.11 4.41
N ASP A 418 15.17 4.51 5.66
CA ASP A 418 15.05 3.63 6.81
C ASP A 418 13.66 3.81 7.44
N ASN A 419 12.93 2.71 7.62
CA ASN A 419 11.65 2.70 8.31
C ASN A 419 11.68 1.73 9.48
N TYR A 420 11.22 2.20 10.65
CA TYR A 420 11.12 1.47 11.90
C TYR A 420 9.69 1.56 12.40
N GLY A 421 8.92 0.48 12.25
CA GLY A 421 7.54 0.40 12.69
C GLY A 421 7.35 -0.58 13.84
N ALA A 422 6.58 -0.18 14.82
CA ALA A 422 6.17 -1.04 15.92
C ALA A 422 4.70 -0.78 16.25
N ASN A 423 3.91 -1.83 16.39
CA ASN A 423 2.55 -1.70 16.91
C ASN A 423 2.18 -2.84 17.83
N ILE A 424 1.27 -2.54 18.73
CA ILE A 424 0.69 -3.50 19.67
C ILE A 424 -0.83 -3.33 19.70
N ARG A 425 -1.54 -4.43 19.62
CA ARG A 425 -2.98 -4.52 19.82
C ARG A 425 -3.24 -5.38 21.06
N ALA A 426 -3.87 -4.80 22.05
CA ALA A 426 -4.32 -5.48 23.27
C ALA A 426 -5.84 -5.61 23.23
N THR A 427 -6.35 -6.84 23.20
CA THR A 427 -7.77 -7.18 23.21
C THR A 427 -8.13 -7.77 24.55
N LEU A 428 -8.97 -7.08 25.32
CA LEU A 428 -9.59 -7.58 26.54
C LEU A 428 -10.95 -8.20 26.20
N ASN A 429 -11.04 -9.51 26.31
CA ASN A 429 -12.29 -10.23 26.17
C ASN A 429 -13.05 -10.18 27.49
N ILE A 430 -14.19 -9.49 27.55
CA ILE A 430 -15.00 -9.33 28.77
C ILE A 430 -15.89 -10.55 28.90
N LEU A 431 -15.32 -11.68 29.36
CA LEU A 431 -15.96 -13.00 29.36
C LEU A 431 -17.34 -13.07 30.03
N PRO A 432 -17.66 -12.29 31.11
CA PRO A 432 -19.00 -12.28 31.70
C PRO A 432 -20.10 -11.75 30.76
N ILE A 433 -19.70 -10.95 29.75
CA ILE A 433 -20.64 -10.40 28.76
C ILE A 433 -20.25 -10.97 27.41
N LYS A 434 -20.93 -12.06 27.03
CA LYS A 434 -20.66 -12.78 25.78
C LYS A 434 -20.66 -11.80 24.59
N GLY A 435 -19.53 -11.76 23.86
CA GLY A 435 -19.37 -10.96 22.67
C GLY A 435 -18.89 -9.52 22.91
N LEU A 436 -18.61 -9.12 24.17
CA LEU A 436 -18.03 -7.80 24.49
C LEU A 436 -16.52 -7.88 24.55
N LYS A 437 -15.85 -6.99 23.77
CA LYS A 437 -14.40 -6.85 23.72
C LYS A 437 -13.99 -5.39 23.80
N TRP A 438 -12.90 -5.13 24.48
CA TRP A 438 -12.26 -3.83 24.47
C TRP A 438 -10.87 -3.98 23.84
N GLU A 439 -10.66 -3.28 22.74
CA GLU A 439 -9.40 -3.32 22.00
C GLU A 439 -8.67 -1.98 22.11
N ASN A 440 -7.39 -2.02 22.37
CA ASN A 440 -6.49 -0.88 22.37
C ASN A 440 -5.35 -1.16 21.39
N PHE A 441 -5.13 -0.22 20.48
CA PHE A 441 -4.08 -0.29 19.49
C PHE A 441 -3.17 0.93 19.61
N VAL A 442 -1.87 0.69 19.68
CA VAL A 442 -0.84 1.73 19.64
C VAL A 442 0.10 1.39 18.51
N SER A 443 0.43 2.35 17.68
CA SER A 443 1.50 2.23 16.70
C SER A 443 2.44 3.43 16.75
N TYR A 444 3.68 3.15 16.47
CA TYR A 444 4.74 4.13 16.25
C TYR A 444 5.49 3.75 14.99
N ASP A 445 5.58 4.69 14.06
CA ASP A 445 6.32 4.54 12.81
C ASP A 445 7.30 5.70 12.68
N LYS A 446 8.55 5.39 12.36
CA LYS A 446 9.61 6.36 12.11
C LYS A 446 10.23 6.11 10.76
N GLU A 447 10.16 7.10 9.90
CA GLU A 447 10.75 7.08 8.58
C GLU A 447 11.87 8.13 8.47
N GLN A 448 13.01 7.73 7.91
CA GLN A 448 14.18 8.58 7.71
C GLN A 448 14.64 8.47 6.28
N TYR A 449 14.77 9.62 5.61
CA TYR A 449 15.35 9.71 4.28
C TYR A 449 16.65 10.49 4.33
N GLU A 450 17.65 9.98 3.64
CA GLU A 450 18.88 10.70 3.32
C GLU A 450 19.06 10.67 1.81
N THR A 451 19.18 11.84 1.19
CA THR A 451 19.51 11.97 -0.24
C THR A 451 20.85 12.67 -0.36
N ARG A 452 21.75 12.08 -1.12
CA ARG A 452 23.04 12.64 -1.51
C ARG A 452 23.11 12.65 -3.02
N GLU A 453 23.30 13.83 -3.59
CA GLU A 453 23.38 14.01 -5.03
C GLU A 453 24.55 14.89 -5.38
N TYR A 454 25.36 14.45 -6.33
CA TYR A 454 26.50 15.16 -6.86
C TYR A 454 26.43 15.23 -8.36
N TYR A 455 26.58 16.41 -8.90
CA TYR A 455 26.76 16.70 -10.31
C TYR A 455 28.20 17.12 -10.54
N THR A 456 28.88 16.46 -11.49
CA THR A 456 30.27 16.75 -11.79
C THR A 456 30.43 18.09 -12.55
N HIS A 457 31.64 18.51 -12.78
CA HIS A 457 31.98 19.66 -13.61
C HIS A 457 31.38 19.58 -15.02
N TYR A 458 31.17 18.38 -15.53
CA TYR A 458 30.71 18.08 -16.88
C TYR A 458 29.22 17.81 -17.01
N TYR A 459 28.46 17.96 -15.91
CA TYR A 459 27.03 17.76 -15.98
C TYR A 459 26.39 18.83 -16.88
N PRO A 460 25.64 18.46 -17.96
CA PRO A 460 25.36 19.35 -19.09
C PRO A 460 24.66 20.65 -18.74
N SER A 461 23.71 20.67 -17.81
CA SER A 461 23.00 21.89 -17.42
C SER A 461 23.72 22.73 -16.36
N LEU A 462 24.83 22.24 -15.82
CA LEU A 462 25.60 22.87 -14.75
C LEU A 462 27.05 23.17 -15.18
N ILE A 463 27.36 23.07 -16.46
CA ILE A 463 28.69 23.41 -17.00
C ILE A 463 29.04 24.85 -16.59
N GLY A 464 30.24 25.02 -16.04
CA GLY A 464 30.71 26.31 -15.52
C GLY A 464 30.36 26.58 -14.06
N THR A 465 29.59 25.73 -13.40
CA THR A 465 29.35 25.85 -11.94
C THR A 465 30.43 25.14 -11.11
N ASN A 466 31.33 24.41 -11.77
CA ASN A 466 32.42 23.62 -11.17
C ASN A 466 31.89 22.61 -10.13
N GLY A 467 30.97 21.75 -10.57
CA GLY A 467 30.34 20.73 -9.73
C GLY A 467 29.29 21.29 -8.75
N GLN A 468 28.33 20.45 -8.39
CA GLN A 468 27.29 20.79 -7.40
C GLN A 468 27.00 19.60 -6.50
N ALA A 469 27.01 19.82 -5.19
CA ALA A 469 26.62 18.86 -4.18
C ALA A 469 25.30 19.27 -3.52
N TYR A 470 24.43 18.27 -3.33
CA TYR A 470 23.16 18.40 -2.60
C TYR A 470 23.07 17.30 -1.55
N ILE A 471 22.69 17.66 -0.34
CA ILE A 471 22.39 16.74 0.76
C ILE A 471 21.06 17.13 1.37
N GLU A 472 20.18 16.16 1.54
CA GLU A 472 18.91 16.31 2.24
C GLU A 472 18.73 15.20 3.26
N ASN A 473 18.29 15.59 4.46
CA ASN A 473 17.84 14.69 5.51
C ASN A 473 16.38 15.03 5.84
N TYR A 474 15.52 14.02 5.82
CA TYR A 474 14.12 14.11 6.21
C TYR A 474 13.81 13.03 7.23
N GLN A 475 13.06 13.37 8.25
CA GLN A 475 12.54 12.43 9.24
C GLN A 475 11.07 12.70 9.49
N GLU A 476 10.27 11.64 9.54
CA GLU A 476 8.88 11.67 9.96
C GLU A 476 8.64 10.66 11.06
N ASN A 477 7.83 11.04 12.06
CA ASN A 477 7.37 10.16 13.12
C ASN A 477 5.85 10.22 13.16
N ASP A 478 5.20 9.08 13.07
CA ASP A 478 3.75 8.93 13.19
C ASP A 478 3.42 8.10 14.43
N THR A 479 2.57 8.65 15.29
CA THR A 479 2.07 7.96 16.48
C THR A 479 0.56 7.85 16.39
N GLN A 480 0.03 6.64 16.48
CA GLN A 480 -1.41 6.38 16.46
C GLN A 480 -1.82 5.66 17.75
N TYR A 481 -2.95 6.07 18.29
CA TYR A 481 -3.66 5.37 19.35
C TYR A 481 -5.12 5.20 18.99
N GLU A 482 -5.62 3.99 19.13
CA GLU A 482 -7.02 3.67 18.92
C GLU A 482 -7.55 2.83 20.07
N SER A 483 -8.74 3.15 20.53
CA SER A 483 -9.46 2.38 21.55
C SER A 483 -10.88 2.12 21.08
N THR A 484 -11.28 0.85 21.06
CA THR A 484 -12.62 0.46 20.59
C THR A 484 -13.29 -0.51 21.55
N LEU A 485 -14.55 -0.27 21.81
CA LEU A 485 -15.45 -1.17 22.54
C LEU A 485 -16.38 -1.85 21.52
N ASN A 486 -16.23 -3.15 21.38
CA ASN A 486 -16.92 -3.98 20.40
C ASN A 486 -17.87 -4.93 21.09
N TYR A 487 -19.15 -4.93 20.68
CA TYR A 487 -20.14 -5.92 21.10
C TYR A 487 -20.69 -6.66 19.88
N SER A 488 -20.72 -7.98 19.91
CA SER A 488 -21.29 -8.81 18.87
C SER A 488 -22.01 -10.02 19.47
N ASN A 489 -23.30 -10.18 19.19
CA ASN A 489 -24.08 -11.31 19.68
C ASN A 489 -25.26 -11.64 18.74
N ILE A 490 -25.72 -12.89 18.81
CA ILE A 490 -26.85 -13.40 18.04
C ILE A 490 -27.96 -13.84 19.01
N PHE A 491 -29.14 -13.27 18.83
CA PHE A 491 -30.35 -13.55 19.62
C PHE A 491 -31.43 -14.14 18.70
N GLY A 492 -31.49 -15.46 18.59
CA GLY A 492 -32.37 -16.15 17.66
C GLY A 492 -32.07 -15.74 16.21
N LYS A 493 -32.98 -15.00 15.57
CA LYS A 493 -32.83 -14.47 14.20
C LYS A 493 -32.20 -13.09 14.13
N HIS A 494 -31.83 -12.50 15.24
CA HIS A 494 -31.29 -11.14 15.35
C HIS A 494 -29.80 -11.20 15.60
N SER A 495 -28.97 -10.76 14.67
CA SER A 495 -27.54 -10.53 14.85
C SER A 495 -27.29 -9.04 15.04
N ILE A 496 -26.62 -8.69 16.12
CA ILE A 496 -26.30 -7.30 16.49
C ILE A 496 -24.81 -7.15 16.65
N GLN A 497 -24.26 -6.12 16.01
CA GLN A 497 -22.89 -5.67 16.24
C GLN A 497 -22.91 -4.18 16.55
N ALA A 498 -22.27 -3.78 17.63
CA ALA A 498 -22.12 -2.38 18.02
C ALA A 498 -20.66 -2.07 18.32
N LEU A 499 -20.22 -0.92 17.87
CA LEU A 499 -18.85 -0.44 18.03
C LEU A 499 -18.87 1.01 18.51
N LEU A 500 -18.10 1.32 19.53
CA LEU A 500 -17.75 2.69 19.91
C LEU A 500 -16.23 2.81 19.88
N GLY A 501 -15.72 3.94 19.40
CA GLY A 501 -14.29 4.09 19.26
C GLY A 501 -13.77 5.51 19.37
N TYR A 502 -12.51 5.59 19.69
CA TYR A 502 -11.69 6.80 19.76
C TYR A 502 -10.41 6.57 18.97
N THR A 503 -9.96 7.57 18.22
CA THR A 503 -8.68 7.57 17.53
C THR A 503 -7.94 8.86 17.77
N TYR A 504 -6.63 8.77 17.93
CA TYR A 504 -5.68 9.87 18.01
C TYR A 504 -4.52 9.58 17.10
N GLN A 505 -4.08 10.57 16.32
CA GLN A 505 -2.87 10.49 15.51
C GLN A 505 -2.10 11.79 15.63
N TYR A 506 -0.80 11.68 15.80
CA TYR A 506 0.15 12.79 15.81
C TYR A 506 1.29 12.48 14.86
N THR A 507 1.44 13.33 13.85
CA THR A 507 2.52 13.24 12.87
C THR A 507 3.45 14.44 13.05
N TYR A 508 4.74 14.18 13.08
CA TYR A 508 5.78 15.19 13.25
C TYR A 508 6.90 14.93 12.24
N SER A 509 7.29 15.95 11.47
CA SER A 509 8.38 15.85 10.51
C SER A 509 9.40 16.96 10.64
N THR A 510 10.64 16.65 10.29
CA THR A 510 11.74 17.62 10.17
C THR A 510 12.51 17.35 8.90
N SER A 511 12.99 18.41 8.26
CA SER A 511 13.92 18.31 7.14
C SER A 511 15.07 19.32 7.29
N ALA A 512 16.18 18.99 6.68
CA ALA A 512 17.31 19.91 6.48
C ALA A 512 17.98 19.60 5.14
N SER A 513 18.26 20.64 4.36
CA SER A 513 18.95 20.48 3.07
C SER A 513 20.08 21.50 2.92
N MET A 514 21.10 21.10 2.16
CA MET A 514 22.26 21.92 1.85
C MET A 514 22.62 21.73 0.38
N THR A 515 22.94 22.86 -0.30
CA THR A 515 23.48 22.86 -1.66
C THR A 515 24.70 23.75 -1.71
N ASN A 516 25.79 23.25 -2.29
CA ASN A 516 27.00 24.03 -2.55
C ASN A 516 27.57 23.67 -3.93
N SER A 517 28.31 24.58 -4.54
CA SER A 517 28.95 24.40 -5.84
C SER A 517 30.33 25.08 -5.84
N GLY A 518 31.09 24.89 -6.95
CA GLY A 518 32.41 25.48 -7.08
C GLY A 518 33.50 24.65 -6.41
N PHE A 519 33.54 23.36 -6.71
CA PHE A 519 34.56 22.44 -6.22
C PHE A 519 35.77 22.44 -7.16
N ASP A 520 36.96 22.26 -6.62
CA ASP A 520 38.20 22.18 -7.42
C ASP A 520 38.33 20.85 -8.19
N PHE A 521 37.70 19.79 -7.67
CA PHE A 521 37.69 18.44 -8.26
C PHE A 521 36.49 17.64 -7.77
N ASP A 522 36.08 16.62 -8.57
CA ASP A 522 34.86 15.85 -8.36
C ASP A 522 35.01 14.70 -7.35
N ASP A 523 36.22 14.31 -6.95
CA ASP A 523 36.48 13.09 -6.14
C ASP A 523 35.79 13.12 -4.76
N ASN A 524 35.68 14.28 -4.15
CA ASN A 524 35.03 14.44 -2.83
C ASN A 524 33.52 14.32 -2.88
N GLN A 525 32.90 14.55 -4.03
CA GLN A 525 31.45 14.51 -4.21
C GLN A 525 30.71 15.21 -3.05
N THR A 526 29.81 14.48 -2.36
CA THR A 526 29.06 15.01 -1.20
C THR A 526 29.79 14.82 0.14
N HIS A 527 31.01 14.22 0.16
CA HIS A 527 31.66 13.89 1.43
C HIS A 527 32.28 15.10 2.13
N ASN A 528 32.53 16.20 1.40
CA ASN A 528 33.00 17.45 1.96
C ASN A 528 32.34 18.65 1.27
N ILE A 529 31.03 18.83 1.48
CA ILE A 529 30.24 19.88 0.84
C ILE A 529 30.75 21.30 1.19
N GLY A 530 31.45 21.46 2.29
CA GLY A 530 31.97 22.77 2.75
C GLY A 530 33.13 23.34 1.90
N THR A 531 33.76 22.54 1.03
CA THR A 531 34.91 23.00 0.21
C THR A 531 34.51 23.74 -1.05
N GLY A 532 33.23 23.71 -1.46
CA GLY A 532 32.77 24.48 -2.62
C GLY A 532 32.82 25.98 -2.37
N THR A 533 33.35 26.74 -3.35
CA THR A 533 33.63 28.19 -3.24
C THR A 533 32.36 29.02 -3.06
N ASN A 534 31.20 28.53 -3.55
CA ASN A 534 29.92 29.23 -3.38
C ASN A 534 29.53 29.45 -1.91
N LEU A 535 30.06 28.67 -0.96
CA LEU A 535 29.86 28.88 0.45
C LEU A 535 30.51 30.20 0.92
N THR A 536 31.77 30.43 0.53
CA THR A 536 32.52 31.65 0.89
C THR A 536 32.01 32.86 0.13
N GLU A 537 31.45 32.68 -1.07
CA GLU A 537 30.82 33.71 -1.87
C GLU A 537 29.39 34.07 -1.43
N GLY A 538 28.83 33.34 -0.45
CA GLY A 538 27.46 33.55 0.03
C GLY A 538 26.39 33.11 -0.96
N LYS A 539 26.71 32.19 -1.89
CA LYS A 539 25.80 31.62 -2.90
C LYS A 539 25.31 30.21 -2.55
N ALA A 540 25.94 29.54 -1.59
CA ALA A 540 25.45 28.25 -1.07
C ALA A 540 24.09 28.44 -0.38
N SER A 541 23.23 27.40 -0.46
CA SER A 541 21.95 27.42 0.19
C SER A 541 21.83 26.37 1.30
N MET A 542 21.19 26.74 2.39
CA MET A 542 20.82 25.86 3.49
C MET A 542 19.39 26.14 3.89
N SER A 543 18.60 25.12 4.14
CA SER A 543 17.23 25.24 4.65
C SER A 543 16.91 24.18 5.66
N SER A 544 15.98 24.46 6.55
CA SER A 544 15.40 23.48 7.46
C SER A 544 13.92 23.76 7.66
N ASN A 545 13.15 22.71 7.90
CA ASN A 545 11.72 22.81 8.17
C ASN A 545 11.33 21.87 9.31
N LYS A 546 10.24 22.23 10.00
CA LYS A 546 9.62 21.44 11.04
C LYS A 546 8.11 21.59 10.96
N GLU A 547 7.41 20.46 10.89
CA GLU A 547 5.96 20.44 10.77
C GLU A 547 5.36 19.42 11.72
N ASP A 548 4.14 19.68 12.19
CA ASP A 548 3.34 18.72 12.91
C ASP A 548 1.85 18.89 12.64
N ASN A 549 1.11 17.82 12.85
CA ASN A 549 -0.34 17.85 12.83
C ASN A 549 -0.93 16.81 13.79
N THR A 550 -2.12 17.14 14.29
CA THR A 550 -2.88 16.29 15.19
C THR A 550 -4.25 16.00 14.61
N TYR A 551 -4.67 14.76 14.71
CA TYR A 551 -5.99 14.28 14.31
C TYR A 551 -6.63 13.50 15.45
N ILE A 552 -7.92 13.77 15.72
CA ILE A 552 -8.70 13.11 16.77
C ILE A 552 -10.07 12.73 16.17
N GLY A 553 -10.54 11.52 16.46
CA GLY A 553 -11.84 11.05 16.02
C GLY A 553 -12.60 10.28 17.08
N PHE A 554 -13.91 10.56 17.21
CA PHE A 554 -14.86 9.76 17.97
C PHE A 554 -15.85 9.12 17.00
N PHE A 555 -16.13 7.83 17.13
CA PHE A 555 -16.99 7.14 16.20
C PHE A 555 -17.81 6.05 16.84
N GLY A 556 -18.96 5.77 16.22
CA GLY A 556 -19.79 4.64 16.55
C GLY A 556 -20.34 3.99 15.28
N ARG A 557 -20.53 2.68 15.32
CA ARG A 557 -21.18 1.90 14.27
C ARG A 557 -22.13 0.90 14.89
N PHE A 558 -23.32 0.77 14.29
CA PHE A 558 -24.30 -0.24 14.61
C PHE A 558 -24.63 -1.05 13.35
N MET A 559 -24.54 -2.36 13.45
CA MET A 559 -24.93 -3.28 12.38
C MET A 559 -25.98 -4.24 12.90
N TYR A 560 -27.01 -4.47 12.09
CA TYR A 560 -28.10 -5.35 12.41
C TYR A 560 -28.42 -6.25 11.23
N ASN A 561 -28.57 -7.53 11.50
CA ASN A 561 -28.96 -8.55 10.54
C ASN A 561 -30.13 -9.35 11.10
N TYR A 562 -31.24 -9.35 10.35
CA TYR A 562 -32.45 -10.13 10.69
C TYR A 562 -32.59 -11.32 9.74
N ASP A 563 -32.46 -12.52 10.28
CA ASP A 563 -32.72 -13.81 9.61
C ASP A 563 -31.91 -13.97 8.31
N ASP A 564 -30.70 -13.40 8.24
CA ASP A 564 -29.87 -13.32 7.03
C ASP A 564 -30.59 -12.71 5.80
N LYS A 565 -31.67 -11.94 6.02
CA LYS A 565 -32.47 -11.34 4.97
C LYS A 565 -32.34 -9.83 4.88
N TYR A 566 -32.49 -9.14 6.01
CA TYR A 566 -32.54 -7.70 6.10
C TYR A 566 -31.31 -7.21 6.86
N LEU A 567 -30.49 -6.43 6.20
CA LEU A 567 -29.23 -5.95 6.71
C LEU A 567 -29.29 -4.43 6.86
N LEU A 568 -28.78 -3.90 7.97
CA LEU A 568 -28.66 -2.48 8.24
C LEU A 568 -27.25 -2.21 8.79
N SER A 569 -26.61 -1.16 8.32
CA SER A 569 -25.41 -0.59 8.94
C SER A 569 -25.58 0.91 9.06
N ALA A 570 -25.34 1.46 10.24
CA ALA A 570 -25.36 2.89 10.50
C ALA A 570 -24.10 3.29 11.27
N SER A 571 -23.45 4.35 10.86
CA SER A 571 -22.27 4.89 11.54
C SER A 571 -22.33 6.41 11.65
N LEU A 572 -21.73 6.92 12.72
CA LEU A 572 -21.55 8.34 12.94
C LEU A 572 -20.13 8.58 13.43
N ARG A 573 -19.47 9.57 12.83
CA ARG A 573 -18.13 9.96 13.22
C ARG A 573 -18.03 11.47 13.40
N ARG A 574 -17.25 11.90 14.39
CA ARG A 574 -16.88 13.28 14.65
C ARG A 574 -15.36 13.39 14.65
N ASP A 575 -14.80 14.09 13.67
CA ASP A 575 -13.36 14.24 13.50
C ASP A 575 -12.92 15.68 13.71
N GLY A 576 -11.77 15.85 14.34
CA GLY A 576 -11.07 17.11 14.51
C GLY A 576 -9.64 17.04 13.97
N SER A 577 -9.19 18.11 13.31
CA SER A 577 -7.84 18.22 12.77
C SER A 577 -7.27 19.62 13.02
N SER A 578 -5.98 19.66 13.36
CA SER A 578 -5.23 20.91 13.58
C SER A 578 -5.03 21.71 12.29
N ARG A 579 -5.21 21.09 11.10
CA ARG A 579 -4.99 21.73 9.80
C ARG A 579 -6.04 22.79 9.45
N PHE A 580 -7.25 22.68 10.01
CA PHE A 580 -8.37 23.59 9.72
C PHE A 580 -8.34 24.85 10.57
N GLY A 581 -9.12 25.85 10.12
CA GLY A 581 -9.29 27.10 10.83
C GLY A 581 -9.97 26.90 12.20
N ASP A 582 -9.73 27.83 13.12
CA ASP A 582 -10.18 27.72 14.52
C ASP A 582 -11.69 27.52 14.65
N ASN A 583 -12.47 28.09 13.74
CA ASN A 583 -13.93 28.00 13.75
C ASN A 583 -14.46 26.65 13.23
N ASN A 584 -13.65 25.86 12.53
CA ASN A 584 -14.11 24.65 11.81
C ASN A 584 -13.21 23.43 11.97
N LYS A 585 -12.46 23.31 13.06
CA LYS A 585 -11.57 22.16 13.32
C LYS A 585 -12.33 20.83 13.36
N TRP A 586 -13.62 20.83 13.72
CA TRP A 586 -14.44 19.63 13.90
C TRP A 586 -15.49 19.46 12.79
N GLY A 587 -15.64 18.22 12.30
CA GLY A 587 -16.65 17.83 11.33
C GLY A 587 -17.47 16.61 11.77
N TRP A 588 -18.71 16.48 11.27
CA TRP A 588 -19.59 15.33 11.47
C TRP A 588 -19.76 14.57 10.15
N PHE A 589 -19.67 13.24 10.21
CA PHE A 589 -19.65 12.34 9.07
C PHE A 589 -20.58 11.14 9.32
N PRO A 590 -21.89 11.26 9.01
CA PRO A 590 -22.86 10.19 9.11
C PRO A 590 -22.79 9.27 7.88
N ALA A 591 -23.13 7.97 8.10
CA ALA A 591 -23.35 7.03 7.01
C ALA A 591 -24.40 5.98 7.40
N VAL A 592 -25.17 5.55 6.41
CA VAL A 592 -26.19 4.49 6.56
C VAL A 592 -26.19 3.64 5.29
N SER A 593 -26.36 2.33 5.46
CA SER A 593 -26.58 1.40 4.35
C SER A 593 -27.51 0.28 4.73
N VAL A 594 -28.25 -0.21 3.74
CA VAL A 594 -29.21 -1.30 3.87
C VAL A 594 -28.94 -2.37 2.83
N GLY A 595 -29.24 -3.60 3.17
CA GLY A 595 -29.15 -4.75 2.27
C GLY A 595 -30.38 -5.63 2.39
N TRP A 596 -30.84 -6.16 1.25
CA TRP A 596 -31.94 -7.11 1.19
C TRP A 596 -31.51 -8.34 0.39
N ARG A 597 -31.43 -9.49 1.06
CA ARG A 597 -31.12 -10.77 0.43
C ARG A 597 -32.41 -11.42 -0.06
N ILE A 598 -32.73 -11.17 -1.32
CA ILE A 598 -33.99 -11.54 -1.97
C ILE A 598 -34.10 -13.06 -2.11
N ASN A 599 -32.97 -13.77 -2.33
CA ASN A 599 -32.94 -15.23 -2.45
C ASN A 599 -33.42 -15.96 -1.17
N LYS A 600 -33.43 -15.28 -0.03
CA LYS A 600 -33.94 -15.82 1.24
C LYS A 600 -35.46 -15.66 1.40
N GLU A 601 -36.11 -14.99 0.45
CA GLU A 601 -37.59 -14.84 0.48
C GLU A 601 -38.29 -16.08 -0.05
N LYS A 602 -39.49 -16.33 0.48
CA LYS A 602 -40.28 -17.51 0.15
C LYS A 602 -40.58 -17.65 -1.34
N PHE A 603 -40.76 -16.52 -2.06
CA PHE A 603 -41.09 -16.52 -3.49
C PHE A 603 -39.89 -16.92 -4.39
N LEU A 604 -38.67 -16.89 -3.90
CA LEU A 604 -37.47 -17.35 -4.62
C LEU A 604 -36.93 -18.71 -4.11
N SER A 605 -37.50 -19.29 -3.08
CA SER A 605 -37.03 -20.54 -2.46
C SER A 605 -36.95 -21.75 -3.42
N ASN A 606 -37.73 -21.74 -4.51
CA ASN A 606 -37.75 -22.79 -5.51
C ASN A 606 -36.79 -22.53 -6.72
N VAL A 607 -36.12 -21.38 -6.75
CA VAL A 607 -35.20 -21.01 -7.85
C VAL A 607 -33.78 -21.48 -7.47
N LYS A 608 -33.44 -22.71 -7.86
CA LYS A 608 -32.20 -23.39 -7.46
C LYS A 608 -30.93 -22.85 -8.15
N TRP A 609 -31.06 -22.17 -9.28
CA TRP A 609 -29.91 -21.66 -10.01
C TRP A 609 -29.38 -20.31 -9.49
N ILE A 610 -30.08 -19.67 -8.56
CA ILE A 610 -29.64 -18.47 -7.83
C ILE A 610 -29.17 -18.89 -6.44
N ASP A 611 -27.88 -18.78 -6.19
CA ASP A 611 -27.28 -19.10 -4.89
C ASP A 611 -27.41 -17.93 -3.91
N ASP A 612 -27.16 -16.71 -4.40
CA ASP A 612 -27.36 -15.47 -3.63
C ASP A 612 -27.82 -14.34 -4.57
N LEU A 613 -28.74 -13.53 -4.08
CA LEU A 613 -29.21 -12.31 -4.74
C LEU A 613 -29.47 -11.25 -3.67
N LYS A 614 -28.63 -10.21 -3.67
CA LYS A 614 -28.67 -9.14 -2.70
C LYS A 614 -28.79 -7.78 -3.38
N LEU A 615 -29.78 -7.00 -2.99
CA LEU A 615 -29.86 -5.56 -3.28
C LEU A 615 -29.27 -4.79 -2.10
N ARG A 616 -28.52 -3.73 -2.40
CA ARG A 616 -27.95 -2.84 -1.39
C ARG A 616 -28.10 -1.39 -1.81
N ALA A 617 -28.29 -0.52 -0.81
CA ALA A 617 -28.29 0.92 -0.99
C ALA A 617 -27.57 1.57 0.19
N GLY A 618 -26.81 2.61 -0.09
CA GLY A 618 -26.03 3.31 0.93
C GLY A 618 -25.92 4.80 0.66
N TYR A 619 -25.84 5.55 1.74
CA TYR A 619 -25.50 6.97 1.73
C TYR A 619 -24.46 7.23 2.79
N GLY A 620 -23.40 7.96 2.44
CA GLY A 620 -22.35 8.31 3.39
C GLY A 620 -21.77 9.68 3.10
N VAL A 621 -21.39 10.37 4.17
CA VAL A 621 -20.66 11.65 4.12
C VAL A 621 -19.28 11.42 4.70
N THR A 622 -18.24 11.85 3.97
CA THR A 622 -16.84 11.83 4.42
C THR A 622 -16.23 13.22 4.23
N GLY A 623 -15.12 13.50 4.89
CA GLY A 623 -14.40 14.77 4.75
C GLY A 623 -12.98 14.54 4.23
N ASN A 624 -12.34 15.55 3.65
CA ASN A 624 -10.96 15.50 3.24
C ASN A 624 -10.11 16.51 4.04
N GLN A 625 -8.94 16.06 4.51
CA GLN A 625 -7.94 16.87 5.25
C GLN A 625 -6.54 16.72 4.66
N ASP A 626 -6.39 16.05 3.52
CA ASP A 626 -5.10 15.75 2.94
C ASP A 626 -4.58 16.95 2.12
N PHE A 627 -4.07 17.93 2.86
CA PHE A 627 -3.39 19.13 2.36
C PHE A 627 -2.30 19.56 3.36
N SER A 628 -1.38 20.44 2.93
CA SER A 628 -0.22 20.87 3.73
C SER A 628 -0.63 21.48 5.06
N ASN A 629 0.21 21.31 6.08
CA ASN A 629 0.03 21.89 7.40
C ASN A 629 0.00 23.41 7.36
N TYR A 630 -0.60 24.04 8.38
CA TYR A 630 -0.61 25.48 8.63
C TYR A 630 -1.26 26.36 7.55
N LYS A 631 -1.96 25.79 6.53
CA LYS A 631 -2.65 26.54 5.47
C LYS A 631 -3.75 27.49 5.99
N SER A 632 -4.25 27.27 7.20
CA SER A 632 -5.23 28.17 7.86
C SER A 632 -4.56 29.36 8.57
N LEU A 633 -3.24 29.35 8.73
CA LEU A 633 -2.50 30.35 9.48
C LEU A 633 -1.82 31.38 8.56
N MET A 634 -1.59 32.56 9.09
CA MET A 634 -0.69 33.52 8.46
C MET A 634 0.76 33.11 8.75
N MET A 635 1.47 32.72 7.70
CA MET A 635 2.89 32.41 7.78
C MET A 635 3.73 33.63 7.41
N MET A 636 4.94 33.71 7.95
CA MET A 636 5.90 34.76 7.66
C MET A 636 7.11 34.19 6.91
N THR A 637 7.70 34.95 6.03
CA THR A 637 8.96 34.64 5.34
C THR A 637 9.90 35.83 5.39
N THR A 638 11.18 35.58 5.14
CA THR A 638 12.16 36.67 5.03
C THR A 638 11.90 37.50 3.74
N ALA A 639 11.98 38.83 3.86
CA ALA A 639 11.74 39.78 2.78
C ALA A 639 13.02 40.46 2.29
N GLY A 640 14.17 39.84 2.51
CA GLY A 640 15.48 40.45 2.23
C GLY A 640 16.06 41.20 3.43
N LYS A 641 16.88 42.20 3.15
CA LYS A 641 17.56 42.98 4.19
C LYS A 641 17.21 44.47 4.05
N PHE A 642 17.08 45.14 5.18
CA PHE A 642 16.90 46.54 5.32
C PHE A 642 18.10 47.15 6.04
N TYR A 643 18.66 48.23 5.50
CA TYR A 643 19.78 48.94 6.12
C TYR A 643 19.26 49.89 7.20
N TYR A 644 19.60 49.64 8.46
CA TYR A 644 19.19 50.48 9.59
C TYR A 644 20.32 50.63 10.59
N ASN A 645 20.58 51.90 11.00
CA ASN A 645 21.60 52.24 12.00
C ASN A 645 22.99 51.63 11.75
N GLY A 646 23.46 51.66 10.49
CA GLY A 646 24.78 51.16 10.11
C GLY A 646 24.85 49.63 9.90
N GLN A 647 23.73 48.92 9.99
CA GLN A 647 23.68 47.46 9.85
C GLN A 647 22.58 47.00 8.89
N TRP A 648 22.82 45.91 8.20
CA TRP A 648 21.82 45.19 7.40
C TRP A 648 21.06 44.22 8.30
N ILE A 649 19.78 44.51 8.55
CA ILE A 649 18.87 43.65 9.31
C ILE A 649 17.94 42.86 8.39
N ASN A 650 17.64 41.60 8.74
CA ASN A 650 16.66 40.80 8.02
C ASN A 650 15.26 41.38 8.25
N THR A 651 14.48 41.46 7.19
CA THR A 651 13.07 41.84 7.25
C THR A 651 12.17 40.63 7.00
N TYR A 652 10.92 40.73 7.45
CA TYR A 652 9.93 39.65 7.32
C TYR A 652 8.68 40.21 6.67
N GLN A 653 8.03 39.39 5.86
CA GLN A 653 6.75 39.70 5.22
C GLN A 653 5.79 38.50 5.33
N PRO A 654 4.47 38.72 5.23
CA PRO A 654 3.52 37.64 5.13
C PRO A 654 3.80 36.76 3.92
N ALA A 655 3.74 35.43 4.13
CA ALA A 655 3.86 34.40 3.09
C ALA A 655 2.52 33.72 2.77
N SER A 656 1.50 33.97 3.58
CA SER A 656 0.13 33.49 3.38
C SER A 656 -0.88 34.38 4.11
N ASN A 657 -2.15 34.30 3.71
CA ASN A 657 -3.25 34.88 4.47
C ASN A 657 -3.81 33.89 5.49
N ALA A 658 -4.20 34.37 6.68
CA ALA A 658 -4.94 33.55 7.63
C ALA A 658 -6.37 33.29 7.14
N ASN A 659 -6.87 32.08 7.39
CA ASN A 659 -8.27 31.72 7.15
C ASN A 659 -8.84 30.94 8.34
N PRO A 660 -9.35 31.62 9.39
CA PRO A 660 -9.97 30.96 10.55
C PRO A 660 -11.25 30.20 10.20
N ASP A 661 -11.86 30.48 9.05
CA ASP A 661 -13.09 29.83 8.57
C ASP A 661 -12.81 28.67 7.60
N LEU A 662 -11.55 28.32 7.38
CA LEU A 662 -11.16 27.16 6.56
C LEU A 662 -11.82 25.90 7.15
N LYS A 663 -12.61 25.23 6.34
CA LYS A 663 -13.43 24.08 6.74
C LYS A 663 -13.20 22.84 5.89
N TRP A 664 -13.74 21.73 6.36
CA TRP A 664 -13.66 20.43 5.71
C TRP A 664 -14.25 20.45 4.30
N GLU A 665 -13.51 19.93 3.35
CA GLU A 665 -14.06 19.48 2.07
C GLU A 665 -14.96 18.27 2.37
N LYS A 666 -16.25 18.34 1.99
CA LYS A 666 -17.26 17.30 2.28
C LYS A 666 -17.66 16.57 1.01
N LYS A 667 -17.57 15.25 1.06
CA LYS A 667 -18.01 14.36 0.01
C LYS A 667 -19.24 13.57 0.47
N ALA A 668 -20.38 13.79 -0.19
CA ALA A 668 -21.59 13.01 -0.03
C ALA A 668 -21.71 12.03 -1.20
N GLU A 669 -21.96 10.75 -0.88
CA GLU A 669 -22.07 9.68 -1.86
C GLU A 669 -23.32 8.85 -1.63
N PHE A 670 -24.11 8.67 -2.68
CA PHE A 670 -25.21 7.71 -2.76
C PHE A 670 -24.78 6.55 -3.66
N ASN A 671 -24.97 5.31 -3.22
CA ASN A 671 -24.64 4.09 -3.93
C ASN A 671 -25.82 3.12 -3.92
N VAL A 672 -26.12 2.48 -5.05
CA VAL A 672 -27.04 1.35 -5.17
C VAL A 672 -26.33 0.23 -5.90
N GLY A 673 -26.44 -1.00 -5.39
CA GLY A 673 -25.78 -2.14 -5.96
C GLY A 673 -26.60 -3.41 -5.93
N VAL A 674 -26.24 -4.33 -6.83
CA VAL A 674 -26.76 -5.69 -6.93
C VAL A 674 -25.60 -6.65 -6.89
N ASP A 675 -25.65 -7.60 -5.97
CA ASP A 675 -24.73 -8.73 -5.94
C ASP A 675 -25.54 -10.01 -6.22
N MET A 676 -25.10 -10.79 -7.20
CA MET A 676 -25.77 -12.03 -7.61
C MET A 676 -24.74 -13.13 -7.82
N THR A 677 -25.03 -14.32 -7.30
CA THR A 677 -24.24 -15.52 -7.49
C THR A 677 -25.14 -16.64 -7.98
N MET A 678 -24.68 -17.41 -8.96
CA MET A 678 -25.50 -18.38 -9.69
C MET A 678 -24.71 -19.66 -9.98
N PHE A 679 -25.46 -20.77 -10.22
CA PHE A 679 -24.97 -22.06 -10.72
C PHE A 679 -23.90 -22.68 -9.80
N ASP A 680 -24.24 -22.87 -8.51
CA ASP A 680 -23.34 -23.38 -7.47
C ASP A 680 -22.05 -22.55 -7.36
N ASN A 681 -22.22 -21.24 -7.29
CA ASN A 681 -21.15 -20.23 -7.22
C ASN A 681 -20.21 -20.17 -8.45
N ARG A 682 -20.60 -20.74 -9.59
CA ARG A 682 -19.76 -20.73 -10.80
C ARG A 682 -19.80 -19.40 -11.53
N LEU A 683 -20.82 -18.58 -11.33
CA LEU A 683 -20.93 -17.26 -11.93
C LEU A 683 -21.34 -16.23 -10.89
N SER A 684 -20.58 -15.17 -10.76
CA SER A 684 -20.90 -14.03 -9.91
C SER A 684 -20.96 -12.75 -10.72
N PHE A 685 -21.90 -11.90 -10.34
CA PHE A 685 -22.18 -10.61 -10.95
C PHE A 685 -22.32 -9.56 -9.86
N THR A 686 -21.59 -8.47 -10.00
CA THR A 686 -21.73 -7.29 -9.12
C THR A 686 -21.91 -6.06 -9.98
N PHE A 687 -22.98 -5.33 -9.74
CA PHE A 687 -23.27 -4.05 -10.41
C PHE A 687 -23.42 -2.96 -9.36
N ASP A 688 -22.79 -1.80 -9.56
CA ASP A 688 -22.90 -0.60 -8.73
C ASP A 688 -23.22 0.61 -9.60
N TYR A 689 -24.20 1.41 -9.15
CA TYR A 689 -24.39 2.79 -9.58
C TYR A 689 -24.14 3.71 -8.42
N TYR A 690 -23.36 4.77 -8.62
CA TYR A 690 -23.19 5.78 -7.59
C TYR A 690 -23.17 7.19 -8.14
N LYS A 691 -23.55 8.10 -7.25
CA LYS A 691 -23.45 9.56 -7.43
C LYS A 691 -22.74 10.15 -6.22
N ARG A 692 -21.63 10.83 -6.49
CA ARG A 692 -20.75 11.44 -5.51
C ARG A 692 -20.68 12.93 -5.77
N THR A 693 -20.90 13.76 -4.75
CA THR A 693 -20.73 15.20 -4.82
C THR A 693 -19.76 15.65 -3.73
N THR A 694 -18.66 16.26 -4.14
CA THR A 694 -17.71 16.93 -3.25
C THR A 694 -17.99 18.40 -3.27
N SER A 695 -18.17 19.00 -2.12
CA SER A 695 -18.47 20.43 -1.90
C SER A 695 -17.43 21.05 -0.98
N ASN A 696 -17.33 22.38 -1.01
CA ASN A 696 -16.30 23.13 -0.27
C ASN A 696 -14.89 22.69 -0.66
N LEU A 697 -14.62 22.57 -1.96
CA LEU A 697 -13.31 22.16 -2.47
C LEU A 697 -12.22 23.10 -1.97
N LEU A 698 -11.09 22.54 -1.58
CA LEU A 698 -9.92 23.29 -1.11
C LEU A 698 -9.12 23.81 -2.29
N TYR A 699 -8.79 25.12 -2.28
CA TYR A 699 -8.08 25.77 -3.38
C TYR A 699 -7.36 27.05 -2.93
N ASP A 700 -6.17 27.31 -3.53
CA ASP A 700 -5.48 28.60 -3.39
C ASP A 700 -6.13 29.62 -4.33
N TYR A 701 -7.02 30.45 -3.77
CA TYR A 701 -7.77 31.45 -4.51
C TYR A 701 -7.01 32.77 -4.59
N ILE A 702 -6.91 33.36 -5.80
CA ILE A 702 -6.24 34.64 -6.00
C ILE A 702 -7.12 35.75 -5.43
N VAL A 703 -6.54 36.60 -4.57
CA VAL A 703 -7.21 37.69 -3.89
C VAL A 703 -6.48 39.03 -4.13
N PRO A 704 -7.20 40.14 -4.10
CA PRO A 704 -6.57 41.47 -4.28
C PRO A 704 -5.70 41.85 -3.08
N THR A 705 -4.58 42.50 -3.34
CA THR A 705 -3.71 43.11 -2.33
C THR A 705 -3.60 44.62 -2.59
N PRO A 706 -4.13 45.53 -1.72
CA PRO A 706 -4.91 45.28 -0.51
C PRO A 706 -6.38 44.87 -0.81
N PRO A 707 -7.20 44.39 0.14
CA PRO A 707 -6.96 44.39 1.61
C PRO A 707 -6.20 43.17 2.16
N TYR A 708 -5.99 42.13 1.34
CA TYR A 708 -5.25 40.95 1.77
C TYR A 708 -3.75 41.29 1.81
N VAL A 709 -3.01 40.64 2.74
CA VAL A 709 -1.56 40.83 2.92
C VAL A 709 -0.72 39.98 1.96
N TYR A 710 -1.34 38.98 1.34
CA TYR A 710 -0.73 38.07 0.36
C TYR A 710 -1.71 37.82 -0.79
N ASN A 711 -1.23 37.54 -1.99
CA ASN A 711 -2.03 37.49 -3.21
C ASN A 711 -2.87 36.20 -3.38
N THR A 712 -2.75 35.24 -2.48
CA THR A 712 -3.59 34.02 -2.45
C THR A 712 -4.17 33.80 -1.07
N LEU A 713 -5.38 33.24 -1.03
CA LEU A 713 -6.06 32.76 0.17
C LEU A 713 -6.42 31.30 -0.03
N PHE A 714 -5.90 30.42 0.84
CA PHE A 714 -6.35 29.02 0.85
C PHE A 714 -7.74 28.94 1.45
N THR A 715 -8.73 28.54 0.66
CA THR A 715 -10.13 28.62 1.06
C THR A 715 -10.97 27.54 0.38
N ASN A 716 -12.25 27.45 0.79
CA ASN A 716 -13.18 26.49 0.26
C ASN A 716 -13.99 27.10 -0.89
N VAL A 717 -13.97 26.47 -2.08
CA VAL A 717 -14.65 26.95 -3.29
C VAL A 717 -15.36 25.81 -4.02
N GLY A 718 -16.48 26.13 -4.68
CA GLY A 718 -17.10 25.26 -5.68
C GLY A 718 -17.53 23.85 -5.22
N LYS A 719 -17.84 23.03 -6.22
CA LYS A 719 -18.23 21.62 -6.06
C LYS A 719 -17.87 20.82 -7.30
N VAL A 720 -17.62 19.52 -7.14
CA VAL A 720 -17.41 18.53 -8.22
C VAL A 720 -18.39 17.38 -8.02
N THR A 721 -18.98 16.91 -9.12
CA THR A 721 -19.87 15.74 -9.09
C THR A 721 -19.35 14.64 -10.01
N ASN A 722 -19.33 13.40 -9.50
CA ASN A 722 -18.97 12.19 -10.19
C ASN A 722 -20.17 11.25 -10.24
N GLU A 723 -20.55 10.80 -11.43
CA GLU A 723 -21.57 9.79 -11.66
C GLU A 723 -20.95 8.59 -12.36
N ARG A 724 -21.21 7.36 -11.89
CA ARG A 724 -20.59 6.13 -12.42
C ARG A 724 -21.49 4.92 -12.40
N VAL A 725 -21.14 4.01 -13.33
CA VAL A 725 -21.53 2.60 -13.28
C VAL A 725 -20.28 1.73 -13.21
N GLU A 726 -20.34 0.69 -12.38
CA GLU A 726 -19.28 -0.32 -12.24
C GLU A 726 -19.92 -1.70 -12.40
N LEU A 727 -19.27 -2.58 -13.17
CA LEU A 727 -19.71 -3.94 -13.41
C LEU A 727 -18.51 -4.88 -13.20
N THR A 728 -18.71 -5.93 -12.42
CA THR A 728 -17.78 -7.04 -12.29
C THR A 728 -18.52 -8.33 -12.56
N ILE A 729 -18.00 -9.14 -13.48
CA ILE A 729 -18.47 -10.49 -13.77
C ILE A 729 -17.31 -11.43 -13.54
N SER A 730 -17.48 -12.43 -12.68
CA SER A 730 -16.46 -13.45 -12.43
C SER A 730 -17.09 -14.83 -12.57
N GLY A 731 -16.38 -15.75 -13.20
CA GLY A 731 -16.90 -17.08 -13.42
C GLY A 731 -15.82 -18.15 -13.49
N THR A 732 -16.25 -19.38 -13.19
CA THR A 732 -15.48 -20.60 -13.33
C THR A 732 -16.16 -21.49 -14.38
N PRO A 733 -16.00 -21.21 -15.70
CA PRO A 733 -16.67 -21.95 -16.77
C PRO A 733 -16.36 -23.44 -16.74
N PHE A 734 -15.14 -23.78 -16.38
CA PHE A 734 -14.69 -25.16 -16.25
C PHE A 734 -14.08 -25.37 -14.86
N ASN A 735 -14.58 -26.37 -14.17
CA ASN A 735 -14.03 -26.85 -12.90
C ASN A 735 -14.08 -28.39 -12.92
N THR A 736 -12.97 -28.99 -13.31
CA THR A 736 -12.77 -30.44 -13.34
C THR A 736 -11.62 -30.80 -12.42
N ARG A 737 -11.41 -32.08 -12.17
CA ARG A 737 -10.31 -32.58 -11.34
C ARG A 737 -8.93 -32.08 -11.80
N ASP A 738 -8.71 -32.00 -13.12
CA ASP A 738 -7.40 -31.72 -13.70
C ASP A 738 -7.31 -30.32 -14.33
N PHE A 739 -8.44 -29.61 -14.48
CA PHE A 739 -8.48 -28.30 -15.13
C PHE A 739 -9.53 -27.41 -14.51
N THR A 740 -9.08 -26.28 -13.97
CA THR A 740 -9.94 -25.19 -13.47
C THR A 740 -9.62 -23.90 -14.22
N TRP A 741 -10.65 -23.27 -14.80
CA TRP A 741 -10.52 -21.99 -15.47
C TRP A 741 -11.36 -20.94 -14.78
N ASN A 742 -10.69 -19.99 -14.12
CA ASN A 742 -11.30 -18.79 -13.53
C ASN A 742 -11.11 -17.61 -14.45
N THR A 743 -12.15 -16.84 -14.68
CA THR A 743 -12.10 -15.62 -15.49
C THR A 743 -12.91 -14.51 -14.84
N SER A 744 -12.44 -13.27 -15.00
CA SER A 744 -13.18 -12.09 -14.53
C SER A 744 -13.10 -10.95 -15.52
N LEU A 745 -14.18 -10.17 -15.62
CA LEU A 745 -14.30 -8.96 -16.42
C LEU A 745 -14.72 -7.83 -15.50
N THR A 746 -13.97 -6.73 -15.49
CA THR A 746 -14.31 -5.49 -14.79
C THR A 746 -14.50 -4.36 -15.78
N VAL A 747 -15.62 -3.66 -15.72
CA VAL A 747 -15.92 -2.49 -16.55
C VAL A 747 -16.34 -1.35 -15.64
N SER A 748 -15.83 -0.15 -15.91
CA SER A 748 -16.27 1.07 -15.22
C SER A 748 -16.36 2.23 -16.19
N HIS A 749 -17.41 3.03 -16.09
CA HIS A 749 -17.59 4.26 -16.88
C HIS A 749 -17.83 5.43 -15.94
N ASN A 750 -17.05 6.51 -16.10
CA ASN A 750 -17.09 7.70 -15.25
C ASN A 750 -17.45 8.96 -16.04
N LYS A 751 -18.29 9.79 -15.41
CA LYS A 751 -18.61 11.14 -15.89
C LYS A 751 -18.38 12.15 -14.76
N ASN A 752 -17.46 13.07 -14.97
CA ASN A 752 -17.16 14.18 -14.05
C ASN A 752 -17.83 15.46 -14.55
N LYS A 753 -18.36 16.25 -13.62
CA LYS A 753 -18.94 17.57 -13.89
C LYS A 753 -18.49 18.58 -12.83
#